data_550a8baac8019c84a70f6e8598ee2578
#
_entry.id   550a8baac8019c84a70f6e8598ee2578
#
_cell.length_a   1.000
_cell.length_b   1.000
_cell.length_c   1.000
_cell.angle_alpha   90.00
_cell.angle_beta   90.00
_cell.angle_gamma   90.00
#
_symmetry.space_group_name_H-M   'P 1'
#
loop_
_entity.id
_entity.type
_entity.pdbx_description
1 polymer ?
#
loop_
_entity_poly.entity_id
_entity_poly.type
_entity_poly.pdbx_seq_one_letter_code
_entity_poly.pdbx_strand_id
1 'polypeptide(L)'
;SKGDVLSAAAANDLLAGIGKTYAAVQGAGLAFLAEQSSSPTRARLVAQLRAKFPKAVWSEYEPVSDEPPAAAARAVFGAAVKPIYRFAKAERIVSLDADFLSSESGSLYYAREFAKGRRVTKKEDPMNRLYVAESALTLTGSMADHRLRLASSHILSFAAALAGKVTGDAVYARLAEGLDIKPEWIAECAADLAAHKGTSLVVAGSHQPAAVHAIAYAINASLGNIGRTVDFVEVAADESVSISDLAKAITANSVKTLVVLGGNPAYNAPAELNWPALQKSVGEVIRFGYYSDETSALAGTHLAAAHYLESWGDARTVDGVVVPVQPMILPLFGGITEIETLARILGLPKNDGYSLVYDTVTALGGGDSAKTFRRFLHDGLLANSSYPIVSVNLSARGLDQVLRSVAPAVGALSKANLEVRFVTDHKMDDGRFANNGWLQECPDPITKISWDNAILVSPRLGKELGIEPKGSLIQVARKEEADFIQGAENAHVFTLNVAGRTVRGPVHIQPGLSNYTVVVALGYGRTKSGHVGTGAGFSAYTLRTAQAPAFVTGASLVTTGTRMKLANTQEHWSMEGRDLIREANYSEYKENPDYVREMGIESHAPSNLGKVGEAMTPAQRATEIPRGGSLYETPKFDGVHQWGMSIDLNTCIGCNACVVACQAENNIPIVGKDQVMRGREMHWIRLDRYYSDGKADGRAMADLFGGEPSGNSILPEDPQISLQPIACAQCELAPCEIVCPVNATVHDDEGLNTMAYNRCIGTRYCANNCPYKVRRFNFFDYNLRPLDSLYLGQLAPKGMPELVKMVKNPEVTVRMRGVMEKCTYCVQRIQNGKIQHKVKTAQAGRPSDVVVPDGVIKTACQQVCPVESIVFGNILDPKSEVSVAKAREQDYALLGYLNIRPRTTYLGKLRNPNSKMPDYAALPLSRIEYNNKNHSGDHGSSHGEKPEKPAKKSGGHSSVLPGNRSGGLS
;
A
#
# COMPACT_ATOMS: atom_id res chain seq x y z
N SER A 1 -28.13 4.07 -26.81
CA SER A 1 -29.37 4.50 -26.16
C SER A 1 -30.34 3.33 -26.14
N LYS A 2 -30.86 2.90 -25.00
CA LYS A 2 -31.80 1.78 -24.84
C LYS A 2 -31.39 0.49 -25.58
N GLY A 3 -30.11 0.21 -25.67
CA GLY A 3 -29.54 -0.92 -26.41
C GLY A 3 -29.06 -0.62 -27.84
N ASP A 4 -29.45 0.51 -28.41
CA ASP A 4 -29.02 0.92 -29.75
C ASP A 4 -27.70 1.71 -29.68
N VAL A 5 -26.82 1.50 -30.66
CA VAL A 5 -25.56 2.22 -30.75
C VAL A 5 -25.78 3.62 -31.31
N LEU A 6 -25.35 4.66 -30.59
CA LEU A 6 -25.34 6.03 -31.08
C LEU A 6 -24.09 6.31 -31.91
N SER A 7 -24.26 7.00 -33.06
CA SER A 7 -23.12 7.56 -33.77
C SER A 7 -22.49 8.73 -32.96
N ALA A 8 -21.22 9.02 -33.21
CA ALA A 8 -20.54 10.17 -32.61
C ALA A 8 -21.27 11.51 -32.92
N ALA A 9 -21.84 11.63 -34.13
CA ALA A 9 -22.65 12.82 -34.50
C ALA A 9 -23.91 12.91 -33.64
N ALA A 10 -24.65 11.82 -33.46
CA ALA A 10 -25.85 11.80 -32.64
C ALA A 10 -25.55 12.08 -31.16
N ALA A 11 -24.43 11.62 -30.64
CA ALA A 11 -23.96 11.92 -29.28
C ALA A 11 -23.63 13.41 -29.12
N ASN A 12 -22.98 14.04 -30.12
CA ASN A 12 -22.70 15.46 -30.14
C ASN A 12 -23.98 16.29 -30.21
N ASP A 13 -24.94 15.88 -31.06
CA ASP A 13 -26.23 16.56 -31.18
C ASP A 13 -27.04 16.47 -29.89
N LEU A 14 -26.99 15.35 -29.19
CA LEU A 14 -27.60 15.16 -27.87
C LEU A 14 -27.03 16.17 -26.86
N LEU A 15 -25.68 16.24 -26.73
CA LEU A 15 -25.03 17.15 -25.80
C LEU A 15 -25.31 18.63 -26.13
N ALA A 16 -25.22 18.99 -27.39
CA ALA A 16 -25.56 20.34 -27.85
C ALA A 16 -27.05 20.65 -27.64
N GLY A 17 -27.93 19.66 -27.81
CA GLY A 17 -29.36 19.72 -27.56
C GLY A 17 -29.71 20.07 -26.11
N ILE A 18 -29.02 19.43 -25.15
CA ILE A 18 -29.14 19.76 -23.72
C ILE A 18 -28.84 21.25 -23.51
N GLY A 19 -27.69 21.71 -24.02
CA GLY A 19 -27.27 23.11 -23.92
C GLY A 19 -28.29 24.12 -24.46
N LYS A 20 -28.91 23.79 -25.60
CA LYS A 20 -29.96 24.64 -26.23
C LYS A 20 -31.27 24.59 -25.43
N THR A 21 -31.75 23.42 -25.05
CA THR A 21 -33.00 23.22 -24.33
C THR A 21 -32.99 23.96 -23.00
N TYR A 22 -31.92 23.85 -22.23
CA TYR A 22 -31.85 24.46 -20.91
C TYR A 22 -31.38 25.91 -20.88
N ALA A 23 -30.90 26.48 -21.99
CA ALA A 23 -30.51 27.88 -22.05
C ALA A 23 -31.71 28.83 -21.82
N ALA A 24 -32.87 28.54 -22.43
CA ALA A 24 -34.08 29.38 -22.30
C ALA A 24 -34.61 29.43 -20.86
N VAL A 25 -34.40 28.39 -20.06
CA VAL A 25 -34.85 28.27 -18.66
C VAL A 25 -33.72 28.46 -17.65
N GLN A 26 -32.58 28.96 -18.10
CA GLN A 26 -31.41 29.21 -17.26
C GLN A 26 -30.93 27.97 -16.49
N GLY A 27 -31.14 26.76 -17.04
CA GLY A 27 -30.78 25.51 -16.42
C GLY A 27 -31.80 24.88 -15.47
N ALA A 28 -32.98 25.47 -15.31
CA ALA A 28 -34.02 24.87 -14.43
C ALA A 28 -34.45 23.50 -14.93
N GLY A 29 -34.34 22.50 -14.09
CA GLY A 29 -34.60 21.08 -14.42
C GLY A 29 -33.37 20.29 -14.89
N LEU A 30 -32.21 20.92 -15.04
CA LEU A 30 -30.96 20.24 -15.37
C LEU A 30 -30.14 19.99 -14.07
N ALA A 31 -29.64 18.79 -13.93
CA ALA A 31 -28.73 18.45 -12.84
C ALA A 31 -27.50 17.67 -13.35
N PHE A 32 -26.40 17.87 -12.68
CA PHE A 32 -25.15 17.15 -12.86
C PHE A 32 -24.78 16.46 -11.57
N LEU A 33 -24.32 15.21 -11.66
CA LEU A 33 -23.65 14.51 -10.59
C LEU A 33 -22.27 14.07 -11.09
N ALA A 34 -21.23 14.59 -10.49
CA ALA A 34 -19.86 14.36 -10.89
C ALA A 34 -18.99 13.84 -9.75
N GLU A 35 -17.88 13.19 -10.08
CA GLU A 35 -16.79 12.95 -9.13
C GLU A 35 -16.04 14.25 -8.84
N GLN A 36 -15.33 14.32 -7.73
CA GLN A 36 -14.41 15.42 -7.47
C GLN A 36 -13.24 15.39 -8.46
N SER A 37 -12.73 16.57 -8.80
CA SER A 37 -11.61 16.69 -9.74
C SER A 37 -10.68 17.82 -9.34
N SER A 38 -9.38 17.60 -9.52
CA SER A 38 -8.34 18.60 -9.36
C SER A 38 -7.98 19.32 -10.67
N SER A 39 -8.71 19.08 -11.78
CA SER A 39 -8.44 19.68 -13.08
C SER A 39 -8.79 21.17 -13.13
N PRO A 40 -7.81 22.06 -13.38
CA PRO A 40 -8.11 23.49 -13.63
C PRO A 40 -9.01 23.72 -14.84
N THR A 41 -8.84 22.91 -15.90
CA THR A 41 -9.68 23.02 -17.10
C THR A 41 -11.14 22.69 -16.78
N ARG A 42 -11.39 21.62 -16.01
CA ARG A 42 -12.74 21.31 -15.56
C ARG A 42 -13.33 22.40 -14.68
N ALA A 43 -12.56 22.91 -13.72
CA ALA A 43 -13.02 23.98 -12.83
C ALA A 43 -13.45 25.23 -13.63
N ARG A 44 -12.67 25.62 -14.65
CA ARG A 44 -13.02 26.72 -15.57
C ARG A 44 -14.34 26.46 -16.32
N LEU A 45 -14.52 25.25 -16.83
CA LEU A 45 -15.74 24.89 -17.58
C LEU A 45 -16.97 24.83 -16.66
N VAL A 46 -16.82 24.34 -15.44
CA VAL A 46 -17.90 24.33 -14.43
C VAL A 46 -18.30 25.75 -14.04
N ALA A 47 -17.34 26.67 -13.88
CA ALA A 47 -17.65 28.10 -13.67
C ALA A 47 -18.43 28.71 -14.84
N GLN A 48 -18.06 28.39 -16.08
CA GLN A 48 -18.82 28.81 -17.27
C GLN A 48 -20.22 28.19 -17.32
N LEU A 49 -20.34 26.93 -16.90
CA LEU A 49 -21.63 26.22 -16.84
C LEU A 49 -22.57 26.89 -15.83
N ARG A 50 -22.07 27.19 -14.62
CA ARG A 50 -22.83 27.90 -13.59
C ARG A 50 -23.27 29.31 -14.06
N ALA A 51 -22.40 30.02 -14.76
CA ALA A 51 -22.75 31.31 -15.33
C ALA A 51 -23.84 31.23 -16.40
N LYS A 52 -23.80 30.21 -17.26
CA LYS A 52 -24.78 29.99 -18.34
C LYS A 52 -26.11 29.43 -17.83
N PHE A 53 -26.03 28.52 -16.82
CA PHE A 53 -27.16 27.78 -16.27
C PHE A 53 -27.27 27.99 -14.76
N PRO A 54 -27.53 29.19 -14.25
CA PRO A 54 -27.49 29.48 -12.80
C PRO A 54 -28.55 28.76 -11.97
N LYS A 55 -29.56 28.12 -12.59
CA LYS A 55 -30.57 27.30 -11.93
C LYS A 55 -30.31 25.80 -12.07
N ALA A 56 -29.25 25.41 -12.75
CA ALA A 56 -28.84 23.99 -12.80
C ALA A 56 -28.24 23.57 -11.47
N VAL A 57 -28.49 22.31 -11.09
CA VAL A 57 -27.93 21.71 -9.89
C VAL A 57 -26.60 21.08 -10.25
N TRP A 58 -25.51 21.51 -9.60
CA TRP A 58 -24.20 20.85 -9.68
C TRP A 58 -23.89 20.15 -8.36
N SER A 59 -23.83 18.83 -8.40
CA SER A 59 -23.49 17.98 -7.25
C SER A 59 -22.18 17.25 -7.49
N GLU A 60 -21.31 17.23 -6.49
CA GLU A 60 -20.12 16.40 -6.48
C GLU A 60 -20.25 15.35 -5.37
N TYR A 61 -19.85 14.13 -5.67
CA TYR A 61 -19.91 13.03 -4.73
C TYR A 61 -18.71 12.10 -4.87
N GLU A 62 -18.01 11.92 -3.77
CA GLU A 62 -17.03 10.87 -3.55
C GLU A 62 -17.47 9.99 -2.39
N PRO A 63 -17.37 8.66 -2.52
CA PRO A 63 -17.70 7.76 -1.40
C PRO A 63 -16.74 7.93 -0.22
N VAL A 64 -15.50 8.37 -0.45
CA VAL A 64 -14.52 8.73 0.58
C VAL A 64 -14.17 10.20 0.37
N SER A 65 -14.41 11.02 1.38
CA SER A 65 -14.38 12.48 1.25
C SER A 65 -13.38 13.10 2.22
N ASP A 66 -12.73 14.19 1.77
CA ASP A 66 -11.88 15.05 2.59
C ASP A 66 -12.69 16.21 3.26
N GLU A 67 -14.01 16.14 3.30
CA GLU A 67 -14.88 17.18 3.89
C GLU A 67 -14.63 17.41 5.40
N PRO A 68 -14.44 16.38 6.26
CA PRO A 68 -14.19 16.62 7.67
C PRO A 68 -12.97 17.51 7.99
N PRO A 69 -11.78 17.30 7.39
CA PRO A 69 -10.65 18.21 7.56
C PRO A 69 -10.94 19.63 7.05
N ALA A 70 -11.66 19.76 5.92
CA ALA A 70 -12.03 21.06 5.37
C ALA A 70 -13.03 21.80 6.26
N ALA A 71 -14.04 21.11 6.79
CA ALA A 71 -14.99 21.68 7.75
C ALA A 71 -14.30 22.17 9.04
N ALA A 72 -13.35 21.36 9.56
CA ALA A 72 -12.54 21.75 10.70
C ALA A 72 -11.74 23.02 10.42
N ALA A 73 -11.06 23.08 9.28
CA ALA A 73 -10.25 24.24 8.90
C ALA A 73 -11.10 25.52 8.77
N ARG A 74 -12.26 25.44 8.13
CA ARG A 74 -13.22 26.56 8.06
C ARG A 74 -13.66 27.03 9.45
N ALA A 75 -13.95 26.10 10.34
CA ALA A 75 -14.41 26.42 11.70
C ALA A 75 -13.34 27.08 12.57
N VAL A 76 -12.09 26.57 12.51
CA VAL A 76 -11.04 27.04 13.42
C VAL A 76 -10.15 28.13 12.85
N PHE A 77 -10.03 28.26 11.52
CA PHE A 77 -9.26 29.31 10.86
C PHE A 77 -10.13 30.39 10.18
N GLY A 78 -11.43 30.12 10.01
CA GLY A 78 -12.34 31.04 9.32
C GLY A 78 -12.08 31.15 7.82
N ALA A 79 -11.32 30.22 7.22
CA ALA A 79 -10.90 30.26 5.83
C ALA A 79 -10.99 28.86 5.19
N ALA A 80 -11.21 28.82 3.87
CA ALA A 80 -11.16 27.59 3.08
C ALA A 80 -9.69 27.23 2.80
N VAL A 81 -9.08 26.49 3.71
CA VAL A 81 -7.68 26.06 3.62
C VAL A 81 -7.55 24.55 3.86
N LYS A 82 -6.51 23.96 3.29
CA LYS A 82 -6.15 22.55 3.54
C LYS A 82 -4.72 22.44 4.04
N PRO A 83 -4.40 21.46 4.91
CA PRO A 83 -3.05 21.23 5.38
C PRO A 83 -2.21 20.53 4.30
N ILE A 84 -0.93 20.88 4.25
CA ILE A 84 0.13 20.16 3.53
C ILE A 84 1.17 19.75 4.57
N TYR A 85 1.30 18.47 4.82
CA TYR A 85 2.20 17.93 5.82
C TYR A 85 3.62 17.76 5.27
N ARG A 86 4.63 18.17 6.05
CA ARG A 86 6.05 18.11 5.71
C ARG A 86 6.72 17.02 6.55
N PHE A 87 6.41 15.75 6.27
CA PHE A 87 6.90 14.61 7.04
C PHE A 87 8.43 14.51 7.10
N ALA A 88 9.15 14.96 6.06
CA ALA A 88 10.62 15.00 6.08
C ALA A 88 11.22 15.96 7.12
N LYS A 89 10.42 16.93 7.62
CA LYS A 89 10.83 17.88 8.66
C LYS A 89 10.38 17.46 10.05
N ALA A 90 9.59 16.39 10.15
CA ALA A 90 9.01 15.95 11.42
C ALA A 90 9.88 14.89 12.07
N GLU A 91 10.38 15.20 13.29
CA GLU A 91 11.14 14.25 14.11
C GLU A 91 10.22 13.39 14.98
N ARG A 92 9.06 13.92 15.36
CA ARG A 92 8.02 13.22 16.14
C ARG A 92 6.69 13.36 15.44
N ILE A 93 6.06 12.24 15.19
CA ILE A 93 4.81 12.17 14.42
C ILE A 93 3.77 11.42 15.25
N VAL A 94 2.59 11.97 15.37
CA VAL A 94 1.41 11.28 15.92
C VAL A 94 0.35 11.15 14.84
N SER A 95 -0.06 9.92 14.57
CA SER A 95 -1.17 9.61 13.69
C SER A 95 -2.41 9.25 14.52
N LEU A 96 -3.49 9.99 14.31
CA LEU A 96 -4.80 9.79 14.89
C LEU A 96 -5.69 9.07 13.86
N ASP A 97 -5.57 7.75 13.80
CA ASP A 97 -6.26 6.87 12.84
C ASP A 97 -6.03 7.26 11.35
N ALA A 98 -4.88 7.86 11.04
CA ALA A 98 -4.53 8.33 9.70
C ALA A 98 -3.56 7.36 9.01
N ASP A 99 -3.99 6.68 7.95
CA ASP A 99 -3.11 5.87 7.13
C ASP A 99 -2.45 6.71 6.01
N PHE A 100 -1.63 7.67 6.41
CA PHE A 100 -0.97 8.61 5.52
C PHE A 100 0.07 7.97 4.58
N LEU A 101 0.45 6.71 4.85
CA LEU A 101 1.34 5.94 3.97
C LEU A 101 0.60 5.21 2.84
N SER A 102 -0.75 5.12 2.90
CA SER A 102 -1.52 4.36 1.91
C SER A 102 -2.82 5.04 1.50
N SER A 103 -3.83 5.11 2.38
CA SER A 103 -5.21 5.44 2.01
C SER A 103 -5.55 6.93 2.01
N GLU A 104 -4.74 7.78 2.63
CA GLU A 104 -5.00 9.21 2.68
C GLU A 104 -4.65 9.93 1.36
N SER A 105 -5.36 11.02 1.08
CA SER A 105 -5.06 11.89 -0.05
C SER A 105 -3.62 12.40 0.00
N GLY A 106 -2.86 12.23 -1.10
CA GLY A 106 -1.44 12.59 -1.14
C GLY A 106 -0.48 11.56 -0.55
N SER A 107 -0.94 10.35 -0.23
CA SER A 107 -0.15 9.29 0.42
C SER A 107 1.18 8.98 -0.27
N LEU A 108 1.26 9.00 -1.61
CA LEU A 108 2.52 8.77 -2.33
C LEU A 108 3.57 9.84 -2.01
N TYR A 109 3.16 11.09 -1.95
CA TYR A 109 4.03 12.20 -1.55
C TYR A 109 4.43 12.07 -0.07
N TYR A 110 3.46 11.80 0.81
CA TYR A 110 3.71 11.67 2.25
C TYR A 110 4.57 10.46 2.59
N ALA A 111 4.38 9.33 1.93
CA ALA A 111 5.22 8.15 2.09
C ALA A 111 6.68 8.43 1.71
N ARG A 112 6.91 9.14 0.60
CA ARG A 112 8.25 9.55 0.17
C ARG A 112 8.91 10.50 1.18
N GLU A 113 8.16 11.50 1.66
CA GLU A 113 8.66 12.45 2.66
C GLU A 113 8.93 11.76 4.01
N PHE A 114 8.06 10.87 4.47
CA PHE A 114 8.26 10.08 5.68
C PHE A 114 9.51 9.19 5.59
N ALA A 115 9.71 8.53 4.45
CA ALA A 115 10.85 7.66 4.22
C ALA A 115 12.20 8.40 4.30
N LYS A 116 12.24 9.70 3.96
CA LYS A 116 13.45 10.52 4.13
C LYS A 116 13.89 10.60 5.59
N GLY A 117 12.93 10.72 6.52
CA GLY A 117 13.20 10.73 7.96
C GLY A 117 13.46 9.34 8.56
N ARG A 118 13.17 8.27 7.82
CA ARG A 118 13.49 6.87 8.19
C ARG A 118 14.80 6.38 7.61
N ARG A 119 15.32 7.03 6.57
CA ARG A 119 16.53 6.60 5.89
C ARG A 119 17.77 6.90 6.73
N VAL A 120 18.28 5.89 7.42
CA VAL A 120 19.49 5.95 8.22
C VAL A 120 20.61 5.31 7.43
N THR A 121 21.61 6.11 7.04
CA THR A 121 22.76 5.66 6.23
C THR A 121 24.00 5.43 7.06
N LYS A 122 24.07 6.08 8.20
CA LYS A 122 25.16 6.01 9.18
C LYS A 122 24.59 6.29 10.58
N LYS A 123 25.29 5.88 11.61
CA LYS A 123 24.83 5.96 13.03
C LYS A 123 24.54 7.39 13.54
N GLU A 124 25.10 8.42 12.88
CA GLU A 124 24.86 9.83 13.21
C GLU A 124 23.56 10.38 12.62
N ASP A 125 23.01 9.74 11.59
CA ASP A 125 21.81 10.23 10.92
C ASP A 125 20.61 10.21 11.89
N PRO A 126 19.80 11.27 11.93
CA PRO A 126 18.59 11.27 12.76
C PRO A 126 17.53 10.31 12.19
N MET A 127 16.71 9.78 13.06
CA MET A 127 15.55 8.97 12.69
C MET A 127 14.30 9.51 13.37
N ASN A 128 13.23 9.71 12.59
CA ASN A 128 11.94 10.13 13.16
C ASN A 128 11.33 9.05 14.05
N ARG A 129 10.35 9.43 14.89
CA ARG A 129 9.56 8.52 15.72
C ARG A 129 8.09 8.67 15.40
N LEU A 130 7.42 7.53 15.19
CA LEU A 130 6.02 7.46 14.82
C LEU A 130 5.19 6.81 15.93
N TYR A 131 4.24 7.58 16.48
CA TYR A 131 3.16 7.12 17.35
C TYR A 131 1.88 6.98 16.54
N VAL A 132 1.18 5.87 16.66
CA VAL A 132 -0.06 5.60 15.94
C VAL A 132 -1.14 5.14 16.89
N ALA A 133 -2.29 5.81 16.91
CA ALA A 133 -3.52 5.30 17.52
C ALA A 133 -4.50 4.99 16.40
N GLU A 134 -4.87 3.73 16.23
CA GLU A 134 -5.70 3.28 15.10
C GLU A 134 -6.58 2.09 15.45
N SER A 135 -7.70 1.96 14.72
CA SER A 135 -8.66 0.87 14.89
C SER A 135 -8.32 -0.38 14.07
N ALA A 136 -7.83 -0.17 12.86
CA ALA A 136 -7.35 -1.21 11.95
C ALA A 136 -5.81 -1.25 11.92
N LEU A 137 -5.23 -2.40 11.67
CA LEU A 137 -3.79 -2.48 11.39
C LEU A 137 -3.55 -2.02 9.95
N THR A 138 -2.96 -0.82 9.82
CA THR A 138 -2.68 -0.17 8.53
C THR A 138 -1.20 -0.26 8.15
N LEU A 139 -0.84 0.19 6.93
CA LEU A 139 0.57 0.33 6.56
C LEU A 139 1.28 1.37 7.43
N THR A 140 0.60 2.43 7.83
CA THR A 140 1.14 3.41 8.78
C THR A 140 1.38 2.78 10.14
N GLY A 141 0.43 1.99 10.65
CA GLY A 141 0.60 1.25 11.91
C GLY A 141 1.71 0.20 11.84
N SER A 142 1.97 -0.40 10.67
CA SER A 142 3.07 -1.36 10.48
C SER A 142 4.46 -0.72 10.61
N MET A 143 4.54 0.60 10.39
CA MET A 143 5.77 1.38 10.50
C MET A 143 5.91 2.10 11.84
N ALA A 144 4.93 1.96 12.74
CA ALA A 144 4.92 2.63 14.03
C ALA A 144 6.05 2.13 14.95
N ASP A 145 6.62 3.06 15.72
CA ASP A 145 7.53 2.76 16.81
C ASP A 145 6.74 2.49 18.10
N HIS A 146 5.58 3.16 18.26
CA HIS A 146 4.58 2.91 19.28
C HIS A 146 3.20 2.88 18.65
N ARG A 147 2.47 1.81 18.89
CA ARG A 147 1.13 1.62 18.33
C ARG A 147 0.12 1.33 19.42
N LEU A 148 -0.99 2.05 19.40
CA LEU A 148 -2.11 1.88 20.29
C LEU A 148 -3.33 1.40 19.51
N ARG A 149 -3.82 0.20 19.82
CA ARG A 149 -5.08 -0.32 19.25
C ARG A 149 -6.27 0.41 19.91
N LEU A 150 -6.96 1.24 19.17
CA LEU A 150 -8.05 2.05 19.67
C LEU A 150 -9.17 2.13 18.64
N ALA A 151 -10.41 1.93 19.05
CA ALA A 151 -11.58 2.06 18.17
C ALA A 151 -11.66 3.47 17.56
N SER A 152 -12.11 3.59 16.31
CA SER A 152 -12.23 4.88 15.62
C SER A 152 -13.12 5.86 16.38
N SER A 153 -14.18 5.37 17.04
CA SER A 153 -15.05 6.18 17.89
C SER A 153 -14.39 6.73 19.14
N HIS A 154 -13.28 6.14 19.62
CA HIS A 154 -12.53 6.61 20.79
C HIS A 154 -11.34 7.53 20.45
N ILE A 155 -11.03 7.71 19.16
CA ILE A 155 -9.94 8.61 18.72
C ILE A 155 -10.19 10.06 19.16
N LEU A 156 -11.44 10.50 19.17
CA LEU A 156 -11.79 11.84 19.67
C LEU A 156 -11.37 12.03 21.13
N SER A 157 -11.66 11.04 21.99
CA SER A 157 -11.30 11.12 23.42
C SER A 157 -9.79 11.06 23.62
N PHE A 158 -9.09 10.23 22.84
CA PHE A 158 -7.63 10.17 22.84
C PHE A 158 -7.01 11.51 22.41
N ALA A 159 -7.49 12.08 21.29
CA ALA A 159 -7.03 13.36 20.80
C ALA A 159 -7.24 14.48 21.81
N ALA A 160 -8.41 14.50 22.48
CA ALA A 160 -8.73 15.47 23.53
C ALA A 160 -7.80 15.30 24.75
N ALA A 161 -7.56 14.07 25.21
CA ALA A 161 -6.66 13.79 26.30
C ALA A 161 -5.22 14.22 25.99
N LEU A 162 -4.74 13.92 24.78
CA LEU A 162 -3.42 14.36 24.30
C LEU A 162 -3.33 15.89 24.24
N ALA A 163 -4.36 16.57 23.68
CA ALA A 163 -4.42 18.02 23.60
C ALA A 163 -4.39 18.66 24.99
N GLY A 164 -5.17 18.14 25.93
CA GLY A 164 -5.17 18.63 27.31
C GLY A 164 -3.78 18.55 27.98
N LYS A 165 -3.02 17.48 27.70
CA LYS A 165 -1.64 17.34 28.20
C LYS A 165 -0.64 18.26 27.50
N VAL A 166 -0.77 18.45 26.17
CA VAL A 166 0.15 19.31 25.41
C VAL A 166 -0.11 20.80 25.68
N THR A 167 -1.38 21.21 25.72
CA THR A 167 -1.75 22.63 25.82
C THR A 167 -1.95 23.11 27.27
N GLY A 168 -2.28 22.19 28.17
CA GLY A 168 -2.69 22.51 29.55
C GLY A 168 -4.11 23.09 29.66
N ASP A 169 -4.91 23.11 28.58
CA ASP A 169 -6.24 23.72 28.56
C ASP A 169 -7.32 22.72 29.00
N ALA A 170 -8.13 23.11 29.97
CA ALA A 170 -9.22 22.29 30.50
C ALA A 170 -10.41 22.12 29.54
N VAL A 171 -10.47 22.85 28.44
CA VAL A 171 -11.57 22.75 27.44
C VAL A 171 -11.73 21.34 26.89
N TYR A 172 -10.68 20.56 26.86
CA TYR A 172 -10.67 19.19 26.35
C TYR A 172 -11.15 18.14 27.36
N ALA A 173 -11.20 18.45 28.66
CA ALA A 173 -11.44 17.48 29.73
C ALA A 173 -12.73 16.67 29.54
N ARG A 174 -13.84 17.34 29.15
CA ARG A 174 -15.13 16.68 28.89
C ARG A 174 -15.08 15.59 27.82
N LEU A 175 -14.27 15.80 26.79
CA LEU A 175 -14.16 14.85 25.68
C LEU A 175 -13.15 13.73 25.96
N ALA A 176 -12.27 13.93 26.93
CA ALA A 176 -11.26 12.97 27.36
C ALA A 176 -11.80 11.90 28.35
N GLU A 177 -13.02 12.09 28.88
CA GLU A 177 -13.62 11.17 29.84
C GLU A 177 -13.89 9.78 29.21
N GLY A 178 -13.78 8.72 30.04
CA GLY A 178 -14.14 7.35 29.65
C GLY A 178 -13.12 6.62 28.78
N LEU A 179 -11.95 7.18 28.59
CA LEU A 179 -10.88 6.55 27.80
C LEU A 179 -10.16 5.48 28.63
N ASP A 180 -10.25 4.20 28.19
CA ASP A 180 -9.61 3.06 28.83
C ASP A 180 -8.24 2.76 28.19
N ILE A 181 -7.25 3.59 28.54
CA ILE A 181 -5.84 3.40 28.17
C ILE A 181 -4.95 3.80 29.35
N LYS A 182 -3.71 3.32 29.36
CA LYS A 182 -2.72 3.70 30.38
C LYS A 182 -2.45 5.20 30.28
N PRO A 183 -2.67 5.98 31.36
CA PRO A 183 -2.45 7.44 31.34
C PRO A 183 -1.01 7.84 31.00
N GLU A 184 -0.04 6.97 31.33
CA GLU A 184 1.38 7.16 31.04
C GLU A 184 1.64 7.19 29.53
N TRP A 185 0.85 6.47 28.73
CA TRP A 185 0.98 6.48 27.27
C TRP A 185 0.76 7.88 26.70
N ILE A 186 -0.29 8.56 27.16
CA ILE A 186 -0.62 9.93 26.73
C ILE A 186 0.40 10.92 27.29
N ALA A 187 0.79 10.77 28.57
CA ALA A 187 1.71 11.68 29.23
C ALA A 187 3.09 11.68 28.56
N GLU A 188 3.66 10.51 28.29
CA GLU A 188 4.98 10.39 27.68
C GLU A 188 4.96 10.77 26.18
N CYS A 189 3.90 10.44 25.45
CA CYS A 189 3.72 10.93 24.08
C CYS A 189 3.64 12.47 24.04
N ALA A 190 2.85 13.10 24.93
CA ALA A 190 2.75 14.55 25.02
C ALA A 190 4.09 15.20 25.38
N ALA A 191 4.84 14.60 26.31
CA ALA A 191 6.16 15.09 26.73
C ALA A 191 7.18 15.03 25.58
N ASP A 192 7.20 13.94 24.79
CA ASP A 192 8.09 13.82 23.62
C ASP A 192 7.73 14.84 22.53
N LEU A 193 6.44 15.08 22.27
CA LEU A 193 6.00 16.14 21.36
C LEU A 193 6.43 17.54 21.85
N ALA A 194 6.23 17.83 23.13
CA ALA A 194 6.59 19.11 23.73
C ALA A 194 8.10 19.36 23.73
N ALA A 195 8.92 18.32 23.84
CA ALA A 195 10.37 18.41 23.72
C ALA A 195 10.84 18.74 22.30
N HIS A 196 9.99 18.50 21.29
CA HIS A 196 10.28 18.69 19.86
C HIS A 196 9.37 19.75 19.22
N LYS A 197 9.21 20.90 19.88
CA LYS A 197 8.41 22.02 19.35
C LYS A 197 8.94 22.49 17.99
N GLY A 198 8.04 22.60 17.01
CA GLY A 198 8.36 23.02 15.64
C GLY A 198 8.97 21.92 14.76
N THR A 199 9.31 20.74 15.32
CA THR A 199 9.76 19.55 14.59
C THR A 199 8.88 18.33 14.90
N SER A 200 7.75 18.53 15.59
CA SER A 200 6.71 17.52 15.75
C SER A 200 5.58 17.71 14.73
N LEU A 201 4.71 16.70 14.58
CA LEU A 201 3.57 16.74 13.67
C LEU A 201 2.45 15.84 14.19
N VAL A 202 1.23 16.37 14.23
CA VAL A 202 0.02 15.59 14.55
C VAL A 202 -0.90 15.59 13.34
N VAL A 203 -1.27 14.40 12.86
CA VAL A 203 -2.16 14.21 11.72
C VAL A 203 -3.38 13.39 12.12
N ALA A 204 -4.54 13.70 11.55
CA ALA A 204 -5.78 12.98 11.77
C ALA A 204 -6.25 12.36 10.44
N GLY A 205 -6.81 11.13 10.50
CA GLY A 205 -7.37 10.46 9.34
C GLY A 205 -8.54 11.23 8.76
N SER A 206 -8.62 11.33 7.43
CA SER A 206 -9.66 12.09 6.71
C SER A 206 -11.08 11.67 7.10
N HIS A 207 -11.25 10.43 7.49
CA HIS A 207 -12.51 9.83 7.93
C HIS A 207 -12.93 10.19 9.37
N GLN A 208 -12.03 10.77 10.16
CA GLN A 208 -12.33 11.20 11.53
C GLN A 208 -13.21 12.45 11.54
N PRO A 209 -14.09 12.62 12.53
CA PRO A 209 -14.94 13.80 12.65
C PRO A 209 -14.14 15.12 12.66
N ALA A 210 -14.74 16.21 12.20
CA ALA A 210 -14.13 17.53 12.16
C ALA A 210 -13.51 17.97 13.51
N ALA A 211 -14.08 17.53 14.64
CA ALA A 211 -13.54 17.82 15.96
C ALA A 211 -12.13 17.23 16.19
N VAL A 212 -11.83 16.02 15.67
CA VAL A 212 -10.49 15.42 15.78
C VAL A 212 -9.48 16.23 14.98
N HIS A 213 -9.84 16.67 13.77
CA HIS A 213 -9.01 17.55 12.96
C HIS A 213 -8.78 18.92 13.64
N ALA A 214 -9.83 19.51 14.20
CA ALA A 214 -9.72 20.77 14.93
C ALA A 214 -8.75 20.65 16.12
N ILE A 215 -8.81 19.53 16.86
CA ILE A 215 -7.88 19.23 17.97
C ILE A 215 -6.46 19.04 17.44
N ALA A 216 -6.27 18.31 16.34
CA ALA A 216 -4.95 18.13 15.72
C ALA A 216 -4.34 19.48 15.27
N TYR A 217 -5.16 20.37 14.69
CA TYR A 217 -4.71 21.73 14.34
C TYR A 217 -4.34 22.55 15.58
N ALA A 218 -5.11 22.42 16.66
CA ALA A 218 -4.81 23.11 17.92
C ALA A 218 -3.50 22.61 18.57
N ILE A 219 -3.25 21.31 18.57
CA ILE A 219 -1.99 20.72 19.04
C ILE A 219 -0.83 21.27 18.20
N ASN A 220 -0.94 21.22 16.86
CA ASN A 220 0.11 21.70 15.96
C ASN A 220 0.37 23.22 16.14
N ALA A 221 -0.66 24.01 16.38
CA ALA A 221 -0.52 25.44 16.68
C ALA A 221 0.23 25.67 18.01
N SER A 222 -0.16 24.96 19.07
CA SER A 222 0.48 25.04 20.40
C SER A 222 1.96 24.64 20.39
N LEU A 223 2.32 23.65 19.56
CA LEU A 223 3.69 23.17 19.41
C LEU A 223 4.53 24.01 18.42
N GLY A 224 3.94 25.03 17.78
CA GLY A 224 4.64 25.86 16.79
C GLY A 224 5.01 25.11 15.52
N ASN A 225 4.21 24.12 15.15
CA ASN A 225 4.39 23.28 13.96
C ASN A 225 3.88 23.94 12.67
N ILE A 226 2.90 24.88 12.79
CA ILE A 226 2.33 25.61 11.65
C ILE A 226 3.40 26.47 11.00
N GLY A 227 3.57 26.35 9.67
CA GLY A 227 4.63 27.00 8.90
C GLY A 227 5.99 26.28 8.97
N ARG A 228 6.07 25.12 9.63
CA ARG A 228 7.28 24.29 9.74
C ARG A 228 7.06 22.87 9.26
N THR A 229 6.31 22.07 10.02
CA THR A 229 5.96 20.68 9.68
C THR A 229 4.57 20.56 9.06
N VAL A 230 3.74 21.58 9.18
CA VAL A 230 2.47 21.70 8.46
C VAL A 230 2.31 23.11 7.91
N ASP A 231 2.07 23.20 6.60
CA ASP A 231 1.68 24.42 5.90
C ASP A 231 0.19 24.37 5.62
N PHE A 232 -0.45 25.53 5.50
CA PHE A 232 -1.81 25.64 5.00
C PHE A 232 -1.81 26.35 3.67
N VAL A 233 -2.63 25.84 2.75
CA VAL A 233 -2.81 26.43 1.43
C VAL A 233 -4.27 26.76 1.20
N GLU A 234 -4.53 27.88 0.52
CA GLU A 234 -5.87 28.29 0.14
C GLU A 234 -6.44 27.34 -0.92
N VAL A 235 -7.70 26.97 -0.76
CA VAL A 235 -8.45 26.17 -1.74
C VAL A 235 -9.72 26.91 -2.13
N ALA A 236 -10.17 26.73 -3.37
CA ALA A 236 -11.43 27.29 -3.80
C ALA A 236 -12.58 26.76 -2.92
N ALA A 237 -13.52 27.63 -2.60
CA ALA A 237 -14.74 27.20 -1.92
C ALA A 237 -15.51 26.20 -2.79
N ASP A 238 -15.93 25.11 -2.21
CA ASP A 238 -16.82 24.16 -2.87
C ASP A 238 -18.25 24.73 -2.87
N GLU A 239 -18.76 24.97 -4.05
CA GLU A 239 -20.14 25.45 -4.27
C GLU A 239 -21.07 24.33 -4.74
N SER A 240 -20.63 23.07 -4.70
CA SER A 240 -21.46 21.93 -5.07
C SER A 240 -22.49 21.63 -3.99
N VAL A 241 -23.61 21.02 -4.39
CA VAL A 241 -24.60 20.50 -3.44
C VAL A 241 -24.29 19.05 -3.11
N SER A 242 -24.66 18.60 -1.92
CA SER A 242 -24.48 17.22 -1.52
C SER A 242 -25.33 16.27 -2.36
N ILE A 243 -24.91 14.98 -2.47
CA ILE A 243 -25.72 13.94 -3.12
C ILE A 243 -27.09 13.77 -2.42
N SER A 244 -27.17 14.02 -1.11
CA SER A 244 -28.42 14.01 -0.35
C SER A 244 -29.37 15.14 -0.76
N ASP A 245 -28.83 16.33 -1.05
CA ASP A 245 -29.67 17.44 -1.51
C ASP A 245 -30.09 17.27 -2.97
N LEU A 246 -29.21 16.69 -3.81
CA LEU A 246 -29.61 16.26 -5.16
C LEU A 246 -30.74 15.21 -5.09
N ALA A 247 -30.66 14.25 -4.17
CA ALA A 247 -31.72 13.24 -3.95
C ALA A 247 -33.07 13.90 -3.56
N LYS A 248 -33.05 14.91 -2.69
CA LYS A 248 -34.25 15.72 -2.36
C LYS A 248 -34.81 16.43 -3.59
N ALA A 249 -33.96 17.04 -4.41
CA ALA A 249 -34.36 17.72 -5.64
C ALA A 249 -35.00 16.76 -6.66
N ILE A 250 -34.45 15.53 -6.80
CA ILE A 250 -35.04 14.48 -7.63
C ILE A 250 -36.42 14.06 -7.08
N THR A 251 -36.52 13.81 -5.77
CA THR A 251 -37.77 13.43 -5.10
C THR A 251 -38.84 14.52 -5.25
N ALA A 252 -38.44 15.77 -5.21
CA ALA A 252 -39.34 16.91 -5.45
C ALA A 252 -39.72 17.11 -6.94
N ASN A 253 -39.28 16.21 -7.83
CA ASN A 253 -39.50 16.26 -9.28
C ASN A 253 -38.98 17.57 -9.95
N SER A 254 -38.00 18.22 -9.33
CA SER A 254 -37.37 19.44 -9.86
C SER A 254 -36.25 19.15 -10.87
N VAL A 255 -35.80 17.90 -10.97
CA VAL A 255 -34.79 17.43 -11.93
C VAL A 255 -35.49 16.67 -13.06
N LYS A 256 -35.31 17.13 -14.30
CA LYS A 256 -35.87 16.51 -15.52
C LYS A 256 -34.81 15.73 -16.31
N THR A 257 -33.61 16.30 -16.41
CA THR A 257 -32.45 15.66 -17.03
C THR A 257 -31.31 15.61 -16.01
N LEU A 258 -30.77 14.42 -15.78
CA LEU A 258 -29.61 14.15 -14.94
C LEU A 258 -28.44 13.69 -15.80
N VAL A 259 -27.31 14.40 -15.74
CA VAL A 259 -26.04 14.03 -16.36
C VAL A 259 -25.10 13.49 -15.27
N VAL A 260 -24.75 12.21 -15.34
CA VAL A 260 -23.84 11.58 -14.39
C VAL A 260 -22.46 11.47 -15.03
N LEU A 261 -21.51 12.24 -14.50
CA LEU A 261 -20.14 12.39 -15.01
C LEU A 261 -19.17 11.60 -14.10
N GLY A 262 -18.76 10.42 -14.53
CA GLY A 262 -17.96 9.55 -13.69
C GLY A 262 -18.73 8.95 -12.50
N GLY A 263 -18.02 8.35 -11.55
CA GLY A 263 -18.62 7.72 -10.36
C GLY A 263 -19.53 6.53 -10.66
N ASN A 264 -20.07 5.92 -9.62
CA ASN A 264 -21.07 4.84 -9.78
C ASN A 264 -22.10 4.89 -8.64
N PRO A 265 -22.94 5.93 -8.59
CA PRO A 265 -23.85 6.13 -7.46
C PRO A 265 -24.88 5.02 -7.27
N ALA A 266 -25.24 4.25 -8.31
CA ALA A 266 -26.11 3.08 -8.15
C ALA A 266 -25.45 1.97 -7.30
N TYR A 267 -24.12 1.96 -7.19
CA TYR A 267 -23.37 1.01 -6.38
C TYR A 267 -22.92 1.63 -5.04
N ASN A 268 -22.39 2.86 -5.02
CA ASN A 268 -21.64 3.41 -3.90
C ASN A 268 -22.32 4.59 -3.18
N ALA A 269 -23.50 5.04 -3.60
CA ALA A 269 -24.26 6.07 -2.88
C ALA A 269 -24.68 5.59 -1.47
N PRO A 270 -24.91 6.51 -0.50
CA PRO A 270 -25.44 6.16 0.80
C PRO A 270 -26.70 5.30 0.71
N ALA A 271 -26.74 4.22 1.50
CA ALA A 271 -27.75 3.16 1.35
C ALA A 271 -29.20 3.66 1.56
N GLU A 272 -29.39 4.65 2.46
CA GLU A 272 -30.71 5.22 2.74
C GLU A 272 -31.31 6.01 1.57
N LEU A 273 -30.50 6.48 0.63
CA LEU A 273 -30.96 7.22 -0.53
C LEU A 273 -31.68 6.33 -1.55
N ASN A 274 -31.41 5.03 -1.54
CA ASN A 274 -31.91 4.10 -2.56
C ASN A 274 -31.74 4.64 -3.98
N TRP A 275 -30.50 5.03 -4.32
CA TRP A 275 -30.17 5.72 -5.56
C TRP A 275 -30.73 5.05 -6.82
N PRO A 276 -30.76 3.71 -6.95
CA PRO A 276 -31.36 3.08 -8.12
C PRO A 276 -32.85 3.44 -8.35
N ALA A 277 -33.62 3.61 -7.28
CA ALA A 277 -35.02 4.05 -7.39
C ALA A 277 -35.12 5.52 -7.76
N LEU A 278 -34.29 6.39 -7.18
CA LEU A 278 -34.21 7.81 -7.51
C LEU A 278 -33.85 8.02 -8.98
N GLN A 279 -32.81 7.36 -9.46
CA GLN A 279 -32.35 7.51 -10.84
C GLN A 279 -33.41 7.12 -11.85
N LYS A 280 -34.20 6.06 -11.58
CA LYS A 280 -35.32 5.64 -12.42
C LYS A 280 -36.48 6.64 -12.48
N SER A 281 -36.65 7.49 -11.46
CA SER A 281 -37.70 8.51 -11.44
C SER A 281 -37.38 9.75 -12.24
N VAL A 282 -36.13 9.92 -12.69
CA VAL A 282 -35.72 11.04 -13.55
C VAL A 282 -36.13 10.77 -14.99
N GLY A 283 -36.71 11.77 -15.65
CA GLY A 283 -37.19 11.62 -17.03
C GLY A 283 -36.15 11.27 -18.06
N GLU A 284 -34.95 11.85 -17.94
CA GLU A 284 -33.81 11.57 -18.81
C GLU A 284 -32.53 11.45 -17.97
N VAL A 285 -31.80 10.36 -18.14
CA VAL A 285 -30.51 10.14 -17.50
C VAL A 285 -29.45 9.83 -18.53
N ILE A 286 -28.40 10.64 -18.56
CA ILE A 286 -27.24 10.49 -19.40
C ILE A 286 -26.05 10.12 -18.52
N ARG A 287 -25.48 8.95 -18.77
CA ARG A 287 -24.31 8.42 -18.09
C ARG A 287 -23.06 8.64 -18.95
N PHE A 288 -22.05 9.26 -18.40
CA PHE A 288 -20.71 9.33 -18.97
C PHE A 288 -19.76 8.49 -18.10
N GLY A 289 -19.13 7.47 -18.65
CA GLY A 289 -18.29 6.58 -17.87
C GLY A 289 -17.52 5.53 -18.68
N TYR A 290 -16.53 4.89 -18.03
CA TYR A 290 -15.66 3.89 -18.66
C TYR A 290 -16.37 2.56 -18.92
N TYR A 291 -17.29 2.16 -18.04
CA TYR A 291 -17.91 0.85 -18.04
C TYR A 291 -19.43 0.95 -18.13
N SER A 292 -20.04 -0.05 -18.75
CA SER A 292 -21.47 -0.27 -18.64
C SER A 292 -21.79 -0.89 -17.27
N ASP A 293 -21.69 -0.06 -16.24
CA ASP A 293 -21.79 -0.39 -14.83
C ASP A 293 -23.25 -0.38 -14.30
N GLU A 294 -23.42 -0.49 -12.98
CA GLU A 294 -24.72 -0.47 -12.31
C GLU A 294 -25.48 0.82 -12.60
N THR A 295 -24.80 1.97 -12.63
CA THR A 295 -25.41 3.27 -12.97
C THR A 295 -25.81 3.36 -14.44
N SER A 296 -24.96 2.84 -15.34
CA SER A 296 -25.25 2.78 -16.78
C SER A 296 -26.48 1.95 -17.09
N ALA A 297 -26.69 0.85 -16.36
CA ALA A 297 -27.83 -0.03 -16.54
C ALA A 297 -29.18 0.65 -16.26
N LEU A 298 -29.15 1.76 -15.54
CA LEU A 298 -30.32 2.57 -15.16
C LEU A 298 -30.42 3.88 -15.97
N ALA A 299 -29.49 4.13 -16.89
CA ALA A 299 -29.46 5.32 -17.71
C ALA A 299 -30.17 5.10 -19.06
N GLY A 300 -30.78 6.14 -19.61
CA GLY A 300 -31.37 6.14 -20.95
C GLY A 300 -30.31 6.18 -22.03
N THR A 301 -29.20 6.85 -21.77
CA THR A 301 -28.05 6.97 -22.69
C THR A 301 -26.76 6.81 -21.94
N HIS A 302 -25.83 6.02 -22.51
CA HIS A 302 -24.46 5.89 -22.04
C HIS A 302 -23.48 6.43 -23.06
N LEU A 303 -22.61 7.34 -22.64
CA LEU A 303 -21.51 7.90 -23.43
C LEU A 303 -20.19 7.30 -22.91
N ALA A 304 -19.41 6.72 -23.80
CA ALA A 304 -18.11 6.13 -23.46
C ALA A 304 -17.11 7.24 -23.09
N ALA A 305 -16.51 7.12 -21.91
CA ALA A 305 -15.42 7.98 -21.49
C ALA A 305 -14.09 7.53 -22.08
N ALA A 306 -13.28 8.47 -22.58
CA ALA A 306 -11.90 8.21 -22.93
C ALA A 306 -11.05 8.07 -21.66
N HIS A 307 -10.18 7.07 -21.63
CA HIS A 307 -9.24 6.86 -20.55
C HIS A 307 -8.19 7.98 -20.53
N TYR A 308 -7.61 8.31 -19.38
CA TYR A 308 -6.60 9.39 -19.30
C TYR A 308 -5.35 9.11 -20.17
N LEU A 309 -5.05 7.84 -20.49
CA LEU A 309 -3.99 7.49 -21.45
C LEU A 309 -4.39 7.70 -22.91
N GLU A 310 -5.66 7.99 -23.18
CA GLU A 310 -6.25 8.20 -24.52
C GLU A 310 -6.64 9.65 -24.78
N SER A 311 -6.42 10.54 -23.82
CA SER A 311 -7.05 11.87 -23.88
C SER A 311 -6.18 12.97 -23.28
N TRP A 312 -6.43 14.20 -23.72
CA TRP A 312 -5.86 15.40 -23.12
C TRP A 312 -6.62 15.80 -21.85
N GLY A 313 -5.87 16.22 -20.84
CA GLY A 313 -6.38 16.74 -19.59
C GLY A 313 -5.30 17.46 -18.80
N ASP A 314 -5.66 17.90 -17.62
CA ASP A 314 -4.77 18.46 -16.61
C ASP A 314 -5.22 18.06 -15.21
N ALA A 315 -4.33 18.19 -14.25
CA ALA A 315 -4.62 17.95 -12.85
C ALA A 315 -3.75 18.84 -11.96
N ARG A 316 -4.13 19.01 -10.69
CA ARG A 316 -3.27 19.57 -9.65
C ARG A 316 -2.80 18.48 -8.70
N THR A 317 -1.53 18.54 -8.36
CA THR A 317 -0.95 17.74 -7.27
C THR A 317 -1.47 18.18 -5.90
N VAL A 318 -1.15 17.45 -4.83
CA VAL A 318 -1.60 17.78 -3.48
C VAL A 318 -1.20 19.20 -3.05
N ASP A 319 -0.04 19.68 -3.49
CA ASP A 319 0.49 21.02 -3.22
C ASP A 319 0.10 22.05 -4.29
N GLY A 320 -0.73 21.67 -5.25
CA GLY A 320 -1.34 22.59 -6.23
C GLY A 320 -0.60 22.75 -7.54
N VAL A 321 0.54 22.08 -7.74
CA VAL A 321 1.26 22.15 -9.02
C VAL A 321 0.38 21.58 -10.14
N VAL A 322 0.23 22.32 -11.23
CA VAL A 322 -0.52 21.88 -12.41
C VAL A 322 0.35 20.97 -13.26
N VAL A 323 -0.17 19.79 -13.60
CA VAL A 323 0.50 18.77 -14.39
C VAL A 323 -0.33 18.37 -15.60
N PRO A 324 0.32 18.00 -16.74
CA PRO A 324 -0.40 17.55 -17.94
C PRO A 324 -0.87 16.12 -17.82
N VAL A 325 -2.03 15.84 -18.39
CA VAL A 325 -2.45 14.51 -18.81
C VAL A 325 -2.36 14.47 -20.33
N GLN A 326 -1.45 13.65 -20.87
CA GLN A 326 -1.17 13.57 -22.31
C GLN A 326 -1.60 12.19 -22.84
N PRO A 327 -2.27 12.13 -24.01
CA PRO A 327 -2.63 10.85 -24.59
C PRO A 327 -1.40 10.09 -25.05
N MET A 328 -1.34 8.80 -24.75
CA MET A 328 -0.33 7.87 -25.25
C MET A 328 -0.82 7.15 -26.52
N ILE A 329 -2.14 7.02 -26.68
CA ILE A 329 -2.83 6.40 -27.79
C ILE A 329 -4.10 7.17 -28.11
N LEU A 330 -4.69 6.94 -29.29
CA LEU A 330 -6.03 7.42 -29.60
C LEU A 330 -7.08 6.62 -28.87
N PRO A 331 -8.29 7.21 -28.59
CA PRO A 331 -9.37 6.50 -27.94
C PRO A 331 -9.76 5.20 -28.67
N LEU A 332 -9.63 4.05 -28.00
CA LEU A 332 -9.88 2.73 -28.58
C LEU A 332 -11.35 2.53 -28.96
N PHE A 333 -12.27 3.20 -28.25
CA PHE A 333 -13.72 3.06 -28.44
C PHE A 333 -14.40 4.35 -28.88
N GLY A 334 -13.65 5.31 -29.42
CA GLY A 334 -14.20 6.61 -29.80
C GLY A 334 -14.75 7.42 -28.62
N GLY A 335 -14.24 7.17 -27.41
CA GLY A 335 -14.64 7.87 -26.19
C GLY A 335 -14.27 9.35 -26.22
N ILE A 336 -14.98 10.14 -25.41
CA ILE A 336 -14.73 11.58 -25.21
C ILE A 336 -14.36 11.82 -23.74
N THR A 337 -13.80 12.98 -23.44
CA THR A 337 -13.47 13.36 -22.08
C THR A 337 -14.62 14.09 -21.38
N GLU A 338 -14.55 14.18 -20.04
CA GLU A 338 -15.49 14.98 -19.28
C GLU A 338 -15.43 16.46 -19.70
N ILE A 339 -14.23 17.01 -19.90
CA ILE A 339 -14.06 18.43 -20.33
C ILE A 339 -14.64 18.68 -21.72
N GLU A 340 -14.52 17.73 -22.64
CA GLU A 340 -15.15 17.81 -23.96
C GLU A 340 -16.68 17.70 -23.86
N THR A 341 -17.19 16.85 -22.98
CA THR A 341 -18.63 16.71 -22.70
C THR A 341 -19.21 18.04 -22.19
N LEU A 342 -18.57 18.66 -21.21
CA LEU A 342 -18.97 19.98 -20.69
C LEU A 342 -18.89 21.06 -21.75
N ALA A 343 -17.82 21.10 -22.55
CA ALA A 343 -17.64 22.09 -23.62
C ALA A 343 -18.73 21.99 -24.69
N ARG A 344 -19.19 20.80 -25.05
CA ARG A 344 -20.27 20.54 -26.00
C ARG A 344 -21.62 20.98 -25.45
N ILE A 345 -21.93 20.72 -24.18
CA ILE A 345 -23.13 21.22 -23.49
C ILE A 345 -23.11 22.77 -23.44
N LEU A 346 -21.94 23.36 -23.19
CA LEU A 346 -21.75 24.80 -23.22
C LEU A 346 -21.88 25.40 -24.63
N GLY A 347 -21.74 24.58 -25.68
CA GLY A 347 -21.74 25.05 -27.07
C GLY A 347 -20.48 25.81 -27.43
N LEU A 348 -19.33 25.47 -26.86
CA LEU A 348 -18.08 26.15 -27.15
C LEU A 348 -17.60 25.80 -28.56
N PRO A 349 -17.03 26.76 -29.31
CA PRO A 349 -16.51 26.53 -30.66
C PRO A 349 -15.28 25.60 -30.66
N LYS A 350 -14.42 25.72 -29.67
CA LYS A 350 -13.32 24.80 -29.39
C LYS A 350 -13.77 23.84 -28.30
N ASN A 351 -13.95 22.60 -28.66
CA ASN A 351 -14.47 21.56 -27.75
C ASN A 351 -13.66 20.27 -27.75
N ASP A 352 -12.45 20.30 -28.29
CA ASP A 352 -11.47 19.23 -28.23
C ASP A 352 -10.56 19.38 -27.00
N GLY A 353 -10.11 18.27 -26.44
CA GLY A 353 -9.34 18.22 -25.19
C GLY A 353 -8.05 19.03 -25.24
N TYR A 354 -7.31 18.99 -26.37
CA TYR A 354 -6.07 19.74 -26.52
C TYR A 354 -6.31 21.27 -26.42
N SER A 355 -7.25 21.78 -27.19
CA SER A 355 -7.57 23.23 -27.21
C SER A 355 -8.07 23.71 -25.84
N LEU A 356 -8.88 22.90 -25.15
CA LEU A 356 -9.40 23.23 -23.82
C LEU A 356 -8.30 23.35 -22.79
N VAL A 357 -7.36 22.40 -22.76
CA VAL A 357 -6.20 22.40 -21.84
C VAL A 357 -5.23 23.50 -22.21
N TYR A 358 -4.97 23.73 -23.53
CA TYR A 358 -4.13 24.80 -24.01
C TYR A 358 -4.61 26.15 -23.51
N ASP A 359 -5.91 26.46 -23.71
CA ASP A 359 -6.51 27.75 -23.30
C ASP A 359 -6.40 27.96 -21.78
N THR A 360 -6.56 26.87 -20.96
CA THR A 360 -6.46 26.96 -19.50
C THR A 360 -5.02 27.19 -19.05
N VAL A 361 -4.08 26.37 -19.53
CA VAL A 361 -2.68 26.42 -19.11
C VAL A 361 -2.01 27.72 -19.51
N THR A 362 -2.33 28.22 -20.70
CA THR A 362 -1.78 29.49 -21.16
C THR A 362 -2.36 30.70 -20.41
N ALA A 363 -3.62 30.61 -19.98
CA ALA A 363 -4.21 31.63 -19.11
C ALA A 363 -3.57 31.64 -17.71
N LEU A 364 -3.26 30.46 -17.16
CA LEU A 364 -2.62 30.32 -15.85
C LEU A 364 -1.13 30.72 -15.89
N GLY A 365 -0.41 30.34 -16.94
CA GLY A 365 1.04 30.50 -17.01
C GLY A 365 1.49 31.89 -17.51
N GLY A 366 0.61 32.63 -18.17
CA GLY A 366 0.90 33.96 -18.74
C GLY A 366 1.97 33.97 -19.87
N GLY A 367 2.30 35.16 -20.39
CA GLY A 367 3.37 35.31 -21.36
C GLY A 367 3.07 34.77 -22.76
N ASP A 368 4.14 34.25 -23.43
CA ASP A 368 4.02 33.63 -24.76
C ASP A 368 3.31 32.25 -24.62
N SER A 369 2.06 32.21 -25.05
CA SER A 369 1.19 31.04 -24.91
C SER A 369 1.79 29.75 -25.49
N ALA A 370 2.34 29.81 -26.70
CA ALA A 370 2.90 28.64 -27.37
C ALA A 370 4.19 28.12 -26.67
N LYS A 371 5.02 29.03 -26.18
CA LYS A 371 6.23 28.71 -25.44
C LYS A 371 5.89 28.11 -24.05
N THR A 372 4.96 28.73 -23.35
CA THR A 372 4.47 28.26 -22.03
C THR A 372 3.92 26.85 -22.13
N PHE A 373 3.06 26.58 -23.12
CA PHE A 373 2.45 25.26 -23.29
C PHE A 373 3.47 24.18 -23.68
N ARG A 374 4.39 24.48 -24.61
CA ARG A 374 5.48 23.54 -24.97
C ARG A 374 6.36 23.23 -23.78
N ARG A 375 6.68 24.23 -22.95
CA ARG A 375 7.46 24.02 -21.74
C ARG A 375 6.69 23.19 -20.71
N PHE A 376 5.39 23.45 -20.53
CA PHE A 376 4.52 22.64 -19.66
C PHE A 376 4.53 21.16 -20.04
N LEU A 377 4.44 20.83 -21.33
CA LEU A 377 4.51 19.45 -21.81
C LEU A 377 5.91 18.84 -21.65
N HIS A 378 6.96 19.60 -21.90
CA HIS A 378 8.34 19.14 -21.80
C HIS A 378 8.75 18.89 -20.34
N ASP A 379 8.44 19.84 -19.44
CA ASP A 379 8.85 19.79 -18.04
C ASP A 379 7.91 18.89 -17.21
N GLY A 380 6.72 18.53 -17.74
CA GLY A 380 5.70 17.74 -17.05
C GLY A 380 4.97 18.52 -15.95
N LEU A 381 5.19 19.83 -15.86
CA LEU A 381 4.53 20.70 -14.88
C LEU A 381 4.49 22.17 -15.34
N LEU A 382 3.55 22.92 -14.80
CA LEU A 382 3.50 24.38 -14.96
C LEU A 382 4.27 25.04 -13.81
N ALA A 383 5.36 25.70 -14.13
CA ALA A 383 6.18 26.40 -13.16
C ALA A 383 5.37 27.45 -12.37
N ASN A 384 5.63 27.57 -11.07
CA ASN A 384 5.01 28.55 -10.16
C ASN A 384 3.48 28.42 -10.03
N SER A 385 2.91 27.23 -10.29
CA SER A 385 1.48 26.97 -10.22
C SER A 385 1.01 26.35 -8.90
N SER A 386 1.93 26.07 -7.95
CA SER A 386 1.59 25.57 -6.62
C SER A 386 0.63 26.52 -5.89
N TYR A 387 -0.17 25.96 -5.01
CA TYR A 387 -1.03 26.77 -4.15
C TYR A 387 -0.19 27.70 -3.28
N PRO A 388 -0.61 28.97 -3.09
CA PRO A 388 0.06 29.86 -2.15
C PRO A 388 -0.09 29.35 -0.72
N ILE A 389 1.04 29.34 0.01
CA ILE A 389 1.02 29.09 1.46
C ILE A 389 0.45 30.32 2.13
N VAL A 390 -0.55 30.10 3.00
CA VAL A 390 -1.21 31.17 3.73
C VAL A 390 -0.95 31.04 5.22
N SER A 391 -0.79 32.17 5.89
CA SER A 391 -0.71 32.21 7.35
C SER A 391 -2.11 32.07 7.95
N VAL A 392 -2.26 31.14 8.88
CA VAL A 392 -3.51 30.88 9.57
C VAL A 392 -3.34 31.13 11.07
N ASN A 393 -4.38 31.64 11.70
CA ASN A 393 -4.45 31.85 13.13
C ASN A 393 -5.62 31.06 13.72
N LEU A 394 -5.34 30.25 14.75
CA LEU A 394 -6.37 29.44 15.40
C LEU A 394 -7.35 30.33 16.17
N SER A 395 -8.63 30.22 15.86
CA SER A 395 -9.71 30.86 16.58
C SER A 395 -10.10 30.03 17.81
N ALA A 396 -9.79 30.50 19.00
CA ALA A 396 -10.20 29.84 20.24
C ALA A 396 -11.74 29.68 20.33
N ARG A 397 -12.50 30.69 19.85
CA ARG A 397 -13.97 30.63 19.80
C ARG A 397 -14.45 29.57 18.82
N GLY A 398 -13.82 29.48 17.59
CA GLY A 398 -14.17 28.48 16.61
C GLY A 398 -13.89 27.07 17.11
N LEU A 399 -12.75 26.88 17.78
CA LEU A 399 -12.39 25.59 18.40
C LEU A 399 -13.41 25.22 19.50
N ASP A 400 -13.71 26.10 20.45
CA ASP A 400 -14.70 25.84 21.52
C ASP A 400 -16.08 25.50 20.95
N GLN A 401 -16.52 26.17 19.89
CA GLN A 401 -17.78 25.87 19.21
C GLN A 401 -17.79 24.46 18.62
N VAL A 402 -16.71 24.04 17.96
CA VAL A 402 -16.59 22.69 17.41
C VAL A 402 -16.58 21.64 18.53
N LEU A 403 -15.81 21.86 19.60
CA LEU A 403 -15.72 20.91 20.70
C LEU A 403 -17.05 20.76 21.46
N ARG A 404 -17.85 21.83 21.60
CA ARG A 404 -19.18 21.77 22.20
C ARG A 404 -20.24 21.10 21.33
N SER A 405 -20.06 21.09 20.00
CA SER A 405 -21.01 20.50 19.07
C SER A 405 -20.99 18.97 19.03
N VAL A 406 -19.96 18.35 19.60
CA VAL A 406 -19.79 16.89 19.59
C VAL A 406 -20.05 16.28 20.96
N ALA A 407 -20.65 15.09 20.96
CA ALA A 407 -20.83 14.30 22.17
C ALA A 407 -19.48 13.68 22.60
N PRO A 408 -19.27 13.42 23.93
CA PRO A 408 -18.20 12.55 24.38
C PRO A 408 -18.27 11.17 23.71
N ALA A 409 -17.17 10.41 23.79
CA ALA A 409 -17.12 9.09 23.17
C ALA A 409 -18.27 8.18 23.60
N VAL A 410 -18.65 7.32 22.69
CA VAL A 410 -19.69 6.31 22.89
C VAL A 410 -19.25 5.32 23.98
N GLY A 411 -20.22 4.76 24.71
CA GLY A 411 -19.96 3.79 25.78
C GLY A 411 -19.16 2.56 25.32
N ALA A 412 -18.73 1.75 26.29
CA ALA A 412 -17.86 0.62 26.08
C ALA A 412 -18.32 -0.31 24.95
N LEU A 413 -17.43 -0.60 24.03
CA LEU A 413 -17.65 -1.60 22.99
C LEU A 413 -17.59 -3.01 23.57
N SER A 414 -18.36 -3.92 23.01
CA SER A 414 -18.48 -5.31 23.43
C SER A 414 -18.91 -6.18 22.27
N LYS A 415 -18.95 -7.51 22.44
CA LYS A 415 -19.51 -8.44 21.46
C LYS A 415 -20.97 -8.10 21.06
N ALA A 416 -21.74 -7.51 21.97
CA ALA A 416 -23.14 -7.11 21.72
C ALA A 416 -23.27 -5.67 21.15
N ASN A 417 -22.19 -4.89 21.21
CA ASN A 417 -22.14 -3.50 20.74
C ASN A 417 -20.82 -3.29 19.98
N LEU A 418 -20.78 -3.77 18.74
CA LEU A 418 -19.59 -3.68 17.88
C LEU A 418 -19.53 -2.33 17.17
N GLU A 419 -18.32 -1.85 16.97
CA GLU A 419 -18.04 -0.80 15.98
C GLU A 419 -17.78 -1.44 14.62
N VAL A 420 -18.34 -0.90 13.55
CA VAL A 420 -17.98 -1.23 12.17
C VAL A 420 -17.21 -0.07 11.57
N ARG A 421 -16.03 -0.35 11.06
CA ARG A 421 -15.15 0.57 10.33
C ARG A 421 -15.18 0.23 8.85
N PHE A 422 -15.57 1.18 8.00
CA PHE A 422 -15.50 1.07 6.55
C PHE A 422 -14.16 1.64 6.07
N VAL A 423 -13.40 0.84 5.32
CA VAL A 423 -12.09 1.25 4.79
C VAL A 423 -12.07 1.11 3.28
N THR A 424 -11.32 1.97 2.60
CA THR A 424 -10.95 1.72 1.21
C THR A 424 -10.06 0.50 1.13
N ASP A 425 -10.26 -0.34 0.13
CA ASP A 425 -9.38 -1.48 -0.12
C ASP A 425 -8.07 -1.01 -0.78
N HIS A 426 -6.95 -1.56 -0.38
CA HIS A 426 -5.63 -1.22 -0.94
C HIS A 426 -5.50 -1.45 -2.46
N LYS A 427 -6.41 -2.22 -3.05
CA LYS A 427 -6.40 -2.66 -4.44
C LYS A 427 -7.60 -2.15 -5.23
N MET A 428 -8.80 -2.30 -4.63
CA MET A 428 -10.06 -1.97 -5.29
C MET A 428 -10.48 -0.52 -5.06
N ASP A 429 -9.86 0.15 -4.07
CA ASP A 429 -10.23 1.48 -3.62
C ASP A 429 -11.72 1.53 -3.21
N ASP A 430 -12.53 2.35 -3.87
CA ASP A 430 -13.99 2.43 -3.71
C ASP A 430 -14.77 1.48 -4.64
N GLY A 431 -14.08 0.68 -5.44
CA GLY A 431 -14.63 -0.23 -6.45
C GLY A 431 -14.40 0.21 -7.90
N ARG A 432 -13.75 1.37 -8.11
CA ARG A 432 -13.41 1.86 -9.47
C ARG A 432 -12.42 0.94 -10.18
N PHE A 433 -11.57 0.21 -9.45
CA PHE A 433 -10.58 -0.72 -10.00
C PHE A 433 -11.04 -2.18 -10.03
N ALA A 434 -12.30 -2.49 -9.72
CA ALA A 434 -12.80 -3.86 -9.62
C ALA A 434 -12.60 -4.70 -10.89
N ASN A 435 -12.55 -4.08 -12.06
CA ASN A 435 -12.31 -4.80 -13.34
C ASN A 435 -10.81 -5.02 -13.65
N ASN A 436 -9.90 -4.62 -12.78
CA ASN A 436 -8.47 -4.82 -12.99
C ASN A 436 -8.04 -6.17 -12.40
N GLY A 437 -7.71 -7.14 -13.27
CA GLY A 437 -7.35 -8.48 -12.86
C GLY A 437 -6.01 -8.57 -12.12
N TRP A 438 -5.06 -7.70 -12.40
CA TRP A 438 -3.81 -7.63 -11.65
C TRP A 438 -4.06 -7.21 -10.19
N LEU A 439 -4.93 -6.21 -9.99
CA LEU A 439 -5.29 -5.74 -8.65
C LEU A 439 -6.18 -6.74 -7.91
N GLN A 440 -7.11 -7.41 -8.59
CA GLN A 440 -7.91 -8.47 -7.98
C GLN A 440 -7.04 -9.61 -7.42
N GLU A 441 -6.03 -10.05 -8.17
CA GLU A 441 -5.15 -11.15 -7.76
C GLU A 441 -4.05 -10.71 -6.80
N CYS A 442 -3.69 -9.42 -6.76
CA CYS A 442 -2.72 -8.88 -5.83
C CYS A 442 -3.17 -9.16 -4.39
N PRO A 443 -2.36 -9.81 -3.55
CA PRO A 443 -2.72 -10.03 -2.15
C PRO A 443 -2.78 -8.70 -1.40
N ASP A 444 -3.72 -8.57 -0.47
CA ASP A 444 -3.69 -7.48 0.49
C ASP A 444 -2.38 -7.54 1.31
N PRO A 445 -1.71 -6.43 1.57
CA PRO A 445 -0.40 -6.43 2.22
C PRO A 445 -0.42 -6.99 3.66
N ILE A 446 -1.54 -6.90 4.36
CA ILE A 446 -1.67 -7.33 5.76
C ILE A 446 -2.38 -8.68 5.86
N THR A 447 -3.60 -8.80 5.33
CA THR A 447 -4.42 -10.03 5.44
C THR A 447 -3.95 -11.14 4.51
N LYS A 448 -3.25 -10.81 3.43
CA LYS A 448 -2.85 -11.72 2.34
C LYS A 448 -4.00 -12.31 1.53
N ILE A 449 -5.20 -11.76 1.68
CA ILE A 449 -6.39 -12.17 0.92
C ILE A 449 -6.37 -11.52 -0.47
N SER A 450 -6.75 -12.28 -1.48
CA SER A 450 -6.97 -11.83 -2.86
C SER A 450 -8.36 -12.23 -3.34
N TRP A 451 -8.87 -11.54 -4.36
CA TRP A 451 -10.14 -11.80 -5.03
C TRP A 451 -11.42 -11.52 -4.23
N ASP A 452 -11.36 -11.41 -2.91
CA ASP A 452 -12.50 -11.14 -2.04
C ASP A 452 -12.14 -10.09 -0.99
N ASN A 453 -13.17 -9.52 -0.37
CA ASN A 453 -13.08 -8.91 0.94
C ASN A 453 -13.58 -9.87 2.03
N ALA A 454 -13.23 -9.57 3.27
CA ALA A 454 -13.66 -10.30 4.44
C ALA A 454 -14.14 -9.32 5.53
N ILE A 455 -14.93 -9.85 6.46
CA ILE A 455 -15.25 -9.18 7.71
C ILE A 455 -14.08 -9.42 8.66
N LEU A 456 -13.25 -8.41 8.89
CA LEU A 456 -12.07 -8.54 9.74
C LEU A 456 -12.45 -8.35 11.20
N VAL A 457 -12.01 -9.26 12.06
CA VAL A 457 -12.24 -9.21 13.51
C VAL A 457 -10.93 -9.40 14.28
N SER A 458 -10.85 -8.85 15.49
CA SER A 458 -9.69 -9.06 16.37
C SER A 458 -9.60 -10.51 16.86
N PRO A 459 -8.41 -11.01 17.26
CA PRO A 459 -8.26 -12.33 17.85
C PRO A 459 -9.15 -12.54 19.07
N ARG A 460 -9.29 -11.53 19.93
CA ARG A 460 -10.20 -11.57 21.08
C ARG A 460 -11.65 -11.80 20.68
N LEU A 461 -12.14 -11.01 19.72
CA LEU A 461 -13.51 -11.18 19.21
C LEU A 461 -13.68 -12.54 18.54
N GLY A 462 -12.70 -13.00 17.76
CA GLY A 462 -12.69 -14.33 17.14
C GLY A 462 -12.83 -15.45 18.17
N LYS A 463 -12.12 -15.36 19.28
CA LYS A 463 -12.23 -16.29 20.42
C LYS A 463 -13.64 -16.28 21.03
N GLU A 464 -14.19 -15.10 21.30
CA GLU A 464 -15.53 -14.96 21.85
C GLU A 464 -16.64 -15.43 20.88
N LEU A 465 -16.41 -15.39 19.58
CA LEU A 465 -17.28 -15.93 18.54
C LEU A 465 -17.12 -17.44 18.35
N GLY A 466 -16.08 -18.06 18.94
CA GLY A 466 -15.81 -19.49 18.83
C GLY A 466 -15.25 -19.90 17.46
N ILE A 467 -14.55 -19.00 16.77
CA ILE A 467 -13.98 -19.21 15.44
C ILE A 467 -12.45 -19.17 15.42
N GLU A 468 -11.81 -19.31 16.57
CA GLU A 468 -10.34 -19.47 16.61
C GLU A 468 -9.90 -20.63 15.71
N PRO A 469 -8.82 -20.45 14.91
CA PRO A 469 -8.27 -21.53 14.10
C PRO A 469 -7.90 -22.75 14.95
N LYS A 470 -8.37 -23.92 14.55
CA LYS A 470 -8.11 -25.18 15.25
C LYS A 470 -7.08 -26.00 14.45
N GLY A 471 -6.10 -26.56 15.16
CA GLY A 471 -5.20 -27.57 14.64
C GLY A 471 -3.80 -27.10 14.27
N SER A 472 -2.85 -28.04 14.25
CA SER A 472 -1.49 -27.81 13.82
C SER A 472 -1.37 -27.76 12.30
N LEU A 473 -0.36 -27.06 11.79
CA LEU A 473 -0.02 -26.98 10.35
C LEU A 473 0.09 -28.38 9.68
N ILE A 474 0.54 -29.41 10.39
CA ILE A 474 0.66 -30.77 9.86
C ILE A 474 -0.66 -31.53 9.88
N GLN A 475 -1.50 -31.35 10.91
CA GLN A 475 -2.83 -31.94 10.94
C GLN A 475 -3.76 -31.29 9.90
N VAL A 476 -3.58 -30.00 9.67
CA VAL A 476 -4.29 -29.18 8.71
C VAL A 476 -4.04 -29.64 7.26
N ALA A 477 -2.82 -30.03 6.91
CA ALA A 477 -2.49 -30.50 5.56
C ALA A 477 -3.17 -31.83 5.16
N ARG A 478 -3.80 -32.52 6.09
CA ARG A 478 -4.37 -33.86 5.87
C ARG A 478 -5.90 -33.96 6.05
N LYS A 479 -6.58 -32.87 6.47
CA LYS A 479 -8.04 -32.89 6.71
C LYS A 479 -8.73 -31.79 5.91
N GLU A 480 -9.82 -32.13 5.22
CA GLU A 480 -10.68 -31.19 4.48
C GLU A 480 -11.35 -30.12 5.38
N GLU A 481 -11.38 -30.34 6.70
CA GLU A 481 -11.97 -29.44 7.70
C GLU A 481 -11.00 -28.41 8.28
N ALA A 482 -9.76 -28.37 7.80
CA ALA A 482 -8.78 -27.43 8.31
C ALA A 482 -9.14 -25.98 7.97
N ASP A 483 -8.94 -25.09 8.94
CA ASP A 483 -9.23 -23.66 8.76
C ASP A 483 -8.26 -22.99 7.79
N PHE A 484 -6.99 -23.43 7.73
CA PHE A 484 -5.99 -22.97 6.78
C PHE A 484 -5.40 -24.15 5.98
N ILE A 485 -5.34 -23.97 4.67
CA ILE A 485 -4.67 -24.87 3.73
C ILE A 485 -3.78 -23.98 2.85
N GLN A 486 -2.68 -24.50 2.34
CA GLN A 486 -1.82 -23.74 1.44
C GLN A 486 -2.64 -23.03 0.32
N GLY A 487 -2.61 -21.70 0.32
CA GLY A 487 -3.31 -20.85 -0.64
C GLY A 487 -4.77 -20.54 -0.29
N ALA A 488 -5.35 -21.15 0.75
CA ALA A 488 -6.75 -20.96 1.10
C ALA A 488 -7.01 -20.91 2.61
N GLU A 489 -7.98 -20.10 3.00
CA GLU A 489 -8.58 -20.05 4.32
C GLU A 489 -10.03 -20.50 4.23
N ASN A 490 -10.45 -21.44 5.07
CA ASN A 490 -11.83 -21.93 5.15
C ASN A 490 -12.60 -21.15 6.20
N ALA A 491 -12.96 -19.92 5.87
CA ALA A 491 -13.51 -18.92 6.77
C ALA A 491 -14.98 -19.20 7.13
N HIS A 492 -15.36 -18.93 8.38
CA HIS A 492 -16.75 -18.92 8.81
C HIS A 492 -17.50 -17.74 8.20
N VAL A 493 -18.74 -17.97 7.78
CA VAL A 493 -19.60 -16.92 7.21
C VAL A 493 -20.56 -16.41 8.29
N PHE A 494 -20.57 -15.09 8.46
CA PHE A 494 -21.46 -14.38 9.38
C PHE A 494 -22.34 -13.40 8.64
N THR A 495 -23.47 -13.07 9.27
CA THR A 495 -24.30 -11.93 8.93
C THR A 495 -23.90 -10.77 9.84
N LEU A 496 -23.39 -9.70 9.26
CA LEU A 496 -23.14 -8.43 9.94
C LEU A 496 -24.40 -7.57 9.83
N ASN A 497 -24.92 -7.12 10.97
CA ASN A 497 -26.09 -6.26 11.04
C ASN A 497 -25.69 -4.90 11.60
N VAL A 498 -26.09 -3.84 10.90
CA VAL A 498 -25.85 -2.43 11.24
C VAL A 498 -27.17 -1.68 11.07
N ALA A 499 -27.77 -1.23 12.18
CA ALA A 499 -29.03 -0.46 12.16
C ALA A 499 -30.13 -1.08 11.26
N GLY A 500 -30.31 -2.40 11.31
CA GLY A 500 -31.29 -3.14 10.53
C GLY A 500 -30.89 -3.47 9.08
N ARG A 501 -29.75 -2.99 8.61
CA ARG A 501 -29.16 -3.38 7.33
C ARG A 501 -28.20 -4.54 7.54
N THR A 502 -28.20 -5.50 6.62
CA THR A 502 -27.40 -6.71 6.76
C THR A 502 -26.55 -7.01 5.54
N VAL A 503 -25.37 -7.60 5.79
CA VAL A 503 -24.53 -8.21 4.76
C VAL A 503 -24.01 -9.55 5.26
N ARG A 504 -23.85 -10.50 4.35
CA ARG A 504 -23.23 -11.80 4.62
C ARG A 504 -21.84 -11.84 4.04
N GLY A 505 -20.86 -12.26 4.83
CA GLY A 505 -19.48 -12.36 4.38
C GLY A 505 -18.65 -13.32 5.21
N PRO A 506 -17.51 -13.78 4.67
CA PRO A 506 -16.53 -14.57 5.42
C PRO A 506 -15.86 -13.70 6.48
N VAL A 507 -15.59 -14.27 7.65
CA VAL A 507 -14.87 -13.62 8.74
C VAL A 507 -13.42 -14.07 8.72
N HIS A 508 -12.50 -13.09 8.76
CA HIS A 508 -11.07 -13.31 8.90
C HIS A 508 -10.57 -12.72 10.22
N ILE A 509 -9.77 -13.48 10.97
CA ILE A 509 -9.17 -13.00 12.22
C ILE A 509 -7.87 -12.28 11.90
N GLN A 510 -7.85 -10.97 12.15
CA GLN A 510 -6.72 -10.12 11.88
C GLN A 510 -6.05 -9.67 13.18
N PRO A 511 -4.82 -10.14 13.48
CA PRO A 511 -4.01 -9.60 14.57
C PRO A 511 -3.82 -8.09 14.46
N GLY A 512 -3.74 -7.43 15.61
CA GLY A 512 -3.52 -5.98 15.67
C GLY A 512 -4.76 -5.12 15.48
N LEU A 513 -5.96 -5.67 15.26
CA LEU A 513 -7.20 -4.90 15.26
C LEU A 513 -7.59 -4.46 16.69
N SER A 514 -8.27 -3.31 16.80
CA SER A 514 -8.92 -2.90 18.03
C SER A 514 -9.97 -3.92 18.45
N ASN A 515 -10.07 -4.19 19.74
CA ASN A 515 -11.08 -5.11 20.26
C ASN A 515 -12.49 -4.57 19.95
N TYR A 516 -13.38 -5.48 19.52
CA TYR A 516 -14.77 -5.17 19.18
C TYR A 516 -14.98 -4.15 18.04
N THR A 517 -13.91 -3.84 17.29
CA THR A 517 -14.03 -3.17 15.99
C THR A 517 -14.02 -4.22 14.89
N VAL A 518 -14.99 -4.14 14.00
CA VAL A 518 -15.12 -4.96 12.79
C VAL A 518 -14.73 -4.09 11.61
N VAL A 519 -13.76 -4.53 10.80
CA VAL A 519 -13.31 -3.79 9.63
C VAL A 519 -13.85 -4.45 8.36
N VAL A 520 -14.45 -3.66 7.48
CA VAL A 520 -14.95 -4.11 6.17
C VAL A 520 -14.44 -3.20 5.07
N ALA A 521 -13.83 -3.82 4.06
CA ALA A 521 -13.30 -3.10 2.91
C ALA A 521 -14.41 -2.79 1.89
N LEU A 522 -14.38 -1.57 1.35
CA LEU A 522 -15.18 -1.13 0.22
C LEU A 522 -14.68 -1.73 -1.10
N GLY A 523 -15.42 -1.54 -2.18
CA GLY A 523 -14.95 -1.83 -3.54
C GLY A 523 -15.33 -3.19 -4.11
N TYR A 524 -15.90 -4.09 -3.31
CA TYR A 524 -16.32 -5.44 -3.70
C TYR A 524 -17.83 -5.57 -3.83
N GLY A 525 -18.31 -6.76 -4.24
CA GLY A 525 -19.72 -7.06 -4.41
C GLY A 525 -20.37 -6.34 -5.60
N ARG A 526 -19.56 -5.96 -6.60
CA ARG A 526 -20.05 -5.35 -7.85
C ARG A 526 -20.88 -6.34 -8.65
N THR A 527 -22.00 -5.89 -9.16
CA THR A 527 -22.89 -6.69 -10.02
C THR A 527 -22.62 -6.50 -11.51
N LYS A 528 -22.02 -5.35 -11.86
CA LYS A 528 -21.65 -4.98 -13.23
C LYS A 528 -20.35 -4.19 -13.24
N SER A 529 -19.21 -4.85 -12.99
CA SER A 529 -17.89 -4.20 -13.01
C SER A 529 -17.11 -4.47 -14.30
N GLY A 530 -17.64 -5.26 -15.23
CA GLY A 530 -16.93 -5.76 -16.39
C GLY A 530 -16.64 -7.26 -16.28
N HIS A 531 -15.62 -7.76 -17.00
CA HIS A 531 -15.37 -9.19 -17.10
C HIS A 531 -14.69 -9.81 -15.87
N VAL A 532 -13.93 -9.05 -15.10
CA VAL A 532 -13.06 -9.60 -14.05
C VAL A 532 -13.73 -9.58 -12.68
N GLY A 533 -14.20 -8.43 -12.22
CA GLY A 533 -14.60 -8.22 -10.83
C GLY A 533 -16.08 -8.44 -10.53
N THR A 534 -16.91 -8.80 -11.51
CA THR A 534 -18.33 -9.03 -11.29
C THR A 534 -18.55 -10.21 -10.36
N GLY A 535 -19.25 -9.98 -9.23
CA GLY A 535 -19.57 -11.01 -8.25
C GLY A 535 -18.45 -11.31 -7.24
N ALA A 536 -17.31 -10.65 -7.29
CA ALA A 536 -16.22 -10.83 -6.35
C ALA A 536 -16.56 -10.17 -5.00
N GLY A 537 -16.46 -10.92 -3.90
CA GLY A 537 -16.71 -10.43 -2.55
C GLY A 537 -18.15 -10.00 -2.27
N PHE A 538 -18.33 -9.12 -1.28
CA PHE A 538 -19.62 -8.55 -0.89
C PHE A 538 -19.56 -7.02 -0.80
N SER A 539 -20.71 -6.34 -1.04
CA SER A 539 -20.77 -4.88 -0.99
C SER A 539 -21.00 -4.37 0.44
N ALA A 540 -20.00 -3.65 0.97
CA ALA A 540 -20.12 -2.95 2.26
C ALA A 540 -20.95 -1.64 2.16
N TYR A 541 -21.17 -1.10 0.95
CA TYR A 541 -21.97 0.10 0.76
C TYR A 541 -23.42 -0.05 1.19
N THR A 542 -23.96 -1.28 1.18
CA THR A 542 -25.34 -1.55 1.65
C THR A 542 -25.55 -1.26 3.13
N LEU A 543 -24.48 -1.20 3.92
CA LEU A 543 -24.50 -0.87 5.35
C LEU A 543 -24.25 0.61 5.63
N ARG A 544 -23.65 1.32 4.67
CA ARG A 544 -23.07 2.65 4.85
C ARG A 544 -24.11 3.74 4.60
N THR A 545 -24.17 4.75 5.49
CA THR A 545 -25.13 5.86 5.40
C THR A 545 -24.38 7.21 5.32
N ALA A 546 -25.09 8.27 4.93
CA ALA A 546 -24.54 9.62 4.88
C ALA A 546 -24.14 10.14 6.28
N GLN A 547 -24.87 9.71 7.35
CA GLN A 547 -24.54 10.06 8.73
C GLN A 547 -23.35 9.26 9.28
N ALA A 548 -23.13 8.05 8.77
CA ALA A 548 -22.07 7.15 9.21
C ALA A 548 -21.25 6.66 8.00
N PRO A 549 -20.50 7.54 7.34
CA PRO A 549 -19.79 7.19 6.12
C PRO A 549 -18.50 6.40 6.38
N ALA A 550 -17.93 6.47 7.59
CA ALA A 550 -16.63 5.90 7.89
C ALA A 550 -16.67 4.82 8.98
N PHE A 551 -17.44 5.04 10.04
CA PHE A 551 -17.63 4.07 11.11
C PHE A 551 -18.97 4.28 11.80
N VAL A 552 -19.43 3.23 12.48
CA VAL A 552 -20.72 3.22 13.20
C VAL A 552 -20.65 2.20 14.33
N THR A 553 -21.25 2.51 15.47
CA THR A 553 -21.42 1.60 16.61
C THR A 553 -22.82 0.97 16.63
N GLY A 554 -23.02 -0.03 17.50
CA GLY A 554 -24.31 -0.72 17.62
C GLY A 554 -24.50 -1.89 16.64
N ALA A 555 -23.40 -2.37 16.07
CA ALA A 555 -23.45 -3.52 15.17
C ALA A 555 -23.43 -4.86 15.92
N SER A 556 -23.86 -5.91 15.23
CA SER A 556 -23.82 -7.30 15.72
C SER A 556 -23.43 -8.29 14.62
N LEU A 557 -22.81 -9.40 15.03
CA LEU A 557 -22.44 -10.52 14.17
C LEU A 557 -23.22 -11.77 14.55
N VAL A 558 -23.88 -12.39 13.58
CA VAL A 558 -24.65 -13.63 13.75
C VAL A 558 -24.10 -14.70 12.81
N THR A 559 -23.74 -15.86 13.36
CA THR A 559 -23.24 -16.97 12.55
C THR A 559 -24.31 -17.50 11.61
N THR A 560 -23.89 -17.86 10.40
CA THR A 560 -24.75 -18.56 9.43
C THR A 560 -24.61 -20.08 9.48
N GLY A 561 -23.63 -20.59 10.23
CA GLY A 561 -23.27 -22.03 10.24
C GLY A 561 -22.57 -22.51 8.96
N THR A 562 -22.37 -21.63 7.97
CA THR A 562 -21.70 -21.99 6.70
C THR A 562 -20.25 -21.53 6.67
N ARG A 563 -19.47 -22.08 5.73
CA ARG A 563 -18.10 -21.70 5.49
C ARG A 563 -17.89 -21.28 4.03
N MET A 564 -16.89 -20.44 3.79
CA MET A 564 -16.46 -19.99 2.46
C MET A 564 -14.93 -20.02 2.38
N LYS A 565 -14.41 -20.47 1.24
CA LYS A 565 -12.96 -20.41 0.99
C LYS A 565 -12.55 -19.03 0.49
N LEU A 566 -11.63 -18.41 1.21
CA LEU A 566 -10.88 -17.23 0.79
C LEU A 566 -9.57 -17.65 0.14
N ALA A 567 -9.13 -16.94 -0.88
CA ALA A 567 -7.80 -17.08 -1.44
C ALA A 567 -6.82 -16.30 -0.56
N ASN A 568 -5.95 -17.01 0.17
CA ASN A 568 -4.96 -16.45 1.08
C ASN A 568 -3.57 -16.91 0.66
N THR A 569 -2.67 -15.98 0.35
CA THR A 569 -1.34 -16.31 -0.20
C THR A 569 -0.28 -16.57 0.87
N GLN A 570 -0.58 -16.29 2.13
CA GLN A 570 0.34 -16.53 3.25
C GLN A 570 -0.45 -16.88 4.52
N GLU A 571 -0.58 -18.16 4.81
CA GLU A 571 -1.17 -18.67 6.06
C GLU A 571 -0.21 -18.58 7.24
N HIS A 572 1.10 -18.76 6.99
CA HIS A 572 2.14 -18.76 8.04
C HIS A 572 2.57 -17.31 8.35
N TRP A 573 2.52 -16.95 9.62
CA TRP A 573 2.74 -15.57 10.09
C TRP A 573 3.96 -15.37 10.97
N SER A 574 4.54 -16.44 11.56
CA SER A 574 5.68 -16.35 12.48
C SER A 574 7.00 -16.56 11.74
N MET A 575 8.06 -15.87 12.18
CA MET A 575 9.43 -16.17 11.79
C MET A 575 10.00 -17.39 12.53
N GLU A 576 9.29 -17.92 13.51
CA GLU A 576 9.69 -19.07 14.34
C GLU A 576 11.09 -18.91 14.96
N GLY A 577 11.44 -17.72 15.39
CA GLY A 577 12.75 -17.42 15.96
C GLY A 577 13.90 -17.53 14.94
N ARG A 578 13.62 -17.37 13.64
CA ARG A 578 14.63 -17.22 12.59
C ARG A 578 14.81 -15.75 12.25
N ASP A 579 16.02 -15.36 11.82
CA ASP A 579 16.32 -13.97 11.48
C ASP A 579 16.05 -13.69 10.01
N LEU A 580 14.84 -13.91 9.55
CA LEU A 580 14.45 -13.60 8.18
C LEU A 580 14.47 -12.09 7.96
N ILE A 581 13.90 -11.34 8.89
CA ILE A 581 14.01 -9.89 8.97
C ILE A 581 14.82 -9.55 10.20
N ARG A 582 15.95 -8.86 10.00
CA ARG A 582 16.85 -8.44 11.07
C ARG A 582 16.46 -7.05 11.53
N GLU A 583 16.15 -6.92 12.81
CA GLU A 583 15.66 -5.67 13.38
C GLU A 583 16.48 -5.28 14.61
N ALA A 584 16.67 -3.96 14.82
CA ALA A 584 17.23 -3.38 16.03
C ALA A 584 16.49 -2.12 16.42
N ASN A 585 16.63 -1.69 17.68
CA ASN A 585 16.25 -0.34 18.06
C ASN A 585 17.34 0.64 17.63
N TYR A 586 16.94 1.86 17.30
CA TYR A 586 17.86 2.90 16.83
C TYR A 586 18.94 3.26 17.86
N SER A 587 18.61 3.17 19.15
CA SER A 587 19.61 3.33 20.23
C SER A 587 20.69 2.25 20.19
N GLU A 588 20.30 1.00 19.97
CA GLU A 588 21.21 -0.12 19.83
C GLU A 588 22.07 0.01 18.57
N TYR A 589 21.47 0.40 17.44
CA TYR A 589 22.21 0.64 16.20
C TYR A 589 23.30 1.69 16.36
N LYS A 590 23.07 2.74 17.16
CA LYS A 590 24.10 3.76 17.44
C LYS A 590 25.30 3.19 18.18
N GLU A 591 25.07 2.22 19.04
CA GLU A 591 26.12 1.55 19.82
C GLU A 591 26.79 0.43 19.01
N ASN A 592 26.00 -0.33 18.28
CA ASN A 592 26.43 -1.44 17.45
C ASN A 592 25.82 -1.38 16.05
N PRO A 593 26.42 -0.65 15.10
CA PRO A 593 25.92 -0.56 13.72
C PRO A 593 25.89 -1.91 12.99
N ASP A 594 26.76 -2.83 13.37
CA ASP A 594 26.89 -4.17 12.79
C ASP A 594 25.89 -5.21 13.38
N TYR A 595 24.85 -4.78 14.11
CA TYR A 595 23.90 -5.67 14.78
C TYR A 595 23.36 -6.80 13.87
N VAL A 596 23.23 -6.56 12.58
CA VAL A 596 22.76 -7.56 11.61
C VAL A 596 23.70 -8.77 11.53
N ARG A 597 24.98 -8.62 11.85
CA ARG A 597 25.97 -9.69 11.81
C ARG A 597 25.99 -10.54 13.08
N GLU A 598 25.43 -10.02 14.15
CA GLU A 598 25.27 -10.76 15.42
C GLU A 598 23.99 -11.61 15.42
N MET A 599 23.17 -11.47 14.39
CA MET A 599 21.94 -12.24 14.18
C MET A 599 22.20 -13.32 13.12
N GLY A 600 21.44 -14.42 13.24
CA GLY A 600 21.52 -15.51 12.29
C GLY A 600 22.53 -16.58 12.65
N ILE A 601 22.33 -17.73 12.05
CA ILE A 601 23.21 -18.90 12.28
C ILE A 601 24.64 -18.64 11.81
N GLU A 602 24.84 -17.75 10.86
CA GLU A 602 26.16 -17.29 10.40
C GLU A 602 26.96 -16.55 11.50
N SER A 603 26.32 -16.00 12.51
CA SER A 603 27.00 -15.40 13.66
C SER A 603 27.76 -16.45 14.50
N HIS A 604 27.36 -17.71 14.39
CA HIS A 604 28.01 -18.85 15.02
C HIS A 604 28.98 -19.58 14.11
N ALA A 605 29.20 -19.09 12.88
CA ALA A 605 30.09 -19.72 11.94
C ALA A 605 31.54 -19.70 12.46
N PRO A 606 32.32 -20.79 12.27
CA PRO A 606 33.73 -20.82 12.64
C PRO A 606 34.51 -19.69 11.94
N SER A 607 35.49 -19.12 12.62
CA SER A 607 36.29 -18.02 12.12
C SER A 607 37.04 -18.31 10.82
N ASN A 608 37.29 -19.60 10.50
CA ASN A 608 37.90 -20.04 9.26
C ASN A 608 36.97 -20.03 8.03
N LEU A 609 35.65 -19.84 8.22
CA LEU A 609 34.71 -19.64 7.13
C LEU A 609 34.80 -18.22 6.51
N GLY A 610 35.78 -17.46 6.93
CA GLY A 610 36.03 -16.13 6.47
C GLY A 610 35.00 -15.14 7.04
N LYS A 611 35.43 -14.26 7.90
CA LYS A 611 34.71 -13.02 8.13
C LYS A 611 34.60 -12.34 6.78
N VAL A 612 33.43 -11.84 6.43
CA VAL A 612 33.28 -10.87 5.36
C VAL A 612 34.32 -9.78 5.64
N GLY A 613 35.42 -9.83 4.92
CA GLY A 613 36.68 -9.36 5.42
C GLY A 613 36.83 -7.87 5.47
N GLU A 614 37.69 -7.44 6.36
CA GLU A 614 38.19 -6.10 6.52
C GLU A 614 38.93 -5.56 5.27
N ALA A 615 39.25 -6.41 4.28
CA ALA A 615 40.02 -6.07 3.08
C ALA A 615 39.20 -6.12 1.76
N MET A 616 37.90 -6.38 1.79
CA MET A 616 37.09 -6.49 0.59
C MET A 616 36.54 -5.14 0.11
N THR A 617 36.54 -4.94 -1.21
CA THR A 617 35.78 -3.84 -1.82
C THR A 617 34.26 -4.01 -1.53
N PRO A 618 33.46 -2.92 -1.54
CA PRO A 618 32.02 -3.02 -1.40
C PRO A 618 31.37 -4.03 -2.36
N ALA A 619 31.84 -4.11 -3.59
CA ALA A 619 31.37 -5.06 -4.59
C ALA A 619 31.69 -6.52 -4.20
N GLN A 620 32.88 -6.75 -3.65
CA GLN A 620 33.27 -8.07 -3.14
C GLN A 620 32.47 -8.46 -1.90
N ARG A 621 32.20 -7.53 -0.97
CA ARG A 621 31.30 -7.78 0.17
C ARG A 621 29.89 -8.19 -0.26
N ALA A 622 29.39 -7.57 -1.32
CA ALA A 622 28.08 -7.87 -1.84
C ALA A 622 27.94 -9.29 -2.42
N THR A 623 29.06 -9.88 -2.88
CA THR A 623 29.07 -11.19 -3.52
C THR A 623 29.68 -12.30 -2.64
N GLU A 624 30.36 -11.96 -1.55
CA GLU A 624 31.18 -12.90 -0.78
C GLU A 624 30.72 -13.03 0.68
N ILE A 625 29.66 -13.78 0.90
CA ILE A 625 29.20 -14.22 2.20
C ILE A 625 29.49 -15.71 2.34
N PRO A 626 29.92 -16.15 3.50
CA PRO A 626 31.34 -16.32 3.83
C PRO A 626 32.04 -17.27 2.85
N ARG A 627 33.25 -16.93 2.45
CA ARG A 627 34.13 -17.85 1.72
C ARG A 627 34.77 -18.79 2.70
N GLY A 628 34.53 -20.04 2.58
CA GLY A 628 35.24 -21.04 3.32
C GLY A 628 34.45 -22.35 3.36
N GLY A 629 35.12 -23.46 3.21
CA GLY A 629 34.51 -24.77 3.28
C GLY A 629 33.63 -25.15 2.09
N SER A 630 33.53 -24.38 1.02
CA SER A 630 32.83 -24.78 -0.19
C SER A 630 33.73 -25.70 -1.05
N LEU A 631 33.17 -26.84 -1.48
CA LEU A 631 33.79 -27.71 -2.47
C LEU A 631 33.61 -27.19 -3.90
N TYR A 632 32.80 -26.18 -4.11
CA TYR A 632 32.55 -25.59 -5.43
C TYR A 632 33.57 -24.48 -5.72
N GLU A 633 34.05 -24.44 -6.96
CA GLU A 633 34.82 -23.31 -7.45
C GLU A 633 33.98 -22.04 -7.47
N THR A 634 34.61 -20.91 -7.22
CA THR A 634 33.95 -19.61 -7.37
C THR A 634 33.63 -19.36 -8.83
N PRO A 635 32.35 -19.14 -9.20
CA PRO A 635 31.98 -18.82 -10.58
C PRO A 635 32.73 -17.55 -11.07
N LYS A 636 33.19 -17.58 -12.29
CA LYS A 636 33.80 -16.43 -12.96
C LYS A 636 32.72 -15.71 -13.76
N PHE A 637 32.44 -14.47 -13.39
CA PHE A 637 31.58 -13.56 -14.12
C PHE A 637 32.45 -12.41 -14.63
N ASP A 638 32.71 -12.37 -15.93
CA ASP A 638 33.65 -11.43 -16.59
C ASP A 638 32.93 -10.40 -17.48
N GLY A 639 31.62 -10.36 -17.43
CA GLY A 639 30.82 -9.31 -18.06
C GLY A 639 31.16 -7.92 -17.58
N VAL A 640 31.06 -6.95 -18.46
CA VAL A 640 31.35 -5.52 -18.20
C VAL A 640 30.54 -4.95 -17.05
N HIS A 641 29.30 -5.44 -16.88
CA HIS A 641 28.44 -5.13 -15.77
C HIS A 641 28.26 -6.36 -14.90
N GLN A 642 28.04 -6.14 -13.60
CA GLN A 642 27.60 -7.17 -12.67
C GLN A 642 26.39 -6.64 -11.93
N TRP A 643 25.23 -7.23 -12.18
CA TRP A 643 23.96 -6.68 -11.66
C TRP A 643 23.68 -7.16 -10.25
N GLY A 644 23.20 -6.25 -9.42
CA GLY A 644 22.75 -6.54 -8.05
C GLY A 644 21.62 -5.61 -7.60
N MET A 645 21.01 -5.97 -6.47
CA MET A 645 19.91 -5.24 -5.87
C MET A 645 20.08 -5.16 -4.35
N SER A 646 19.68 -4.05 -3.76
CA SER A 646 19.53 -3.91 -2.31
C SER A 646 18.14 -3.39 -2.00
N ILE A 647 17.53 -3.88 -0.92
CA ILE A 647 16.19 -3.48 -0.46
C ILE A 647 16.29 -2.98 0.98
N ASP A 648 15.98 -1.70 1.18
CA ASP A 648 15.99 -1.08 2.50
C ASP A 648 14.68 -1.38 3.24
N LEU A 649 14.72 -2.26 4.25
CA LEU A 649 13.56 -2.63 5.06
C LEU A 649 13.16 -1.55 6.07
N ASN A 650 14.04 -0.59 6.34
CA ASN A 650 13.73 0.54 7.20
C ASN A 650 12.81 1.56 6.52
N THR A 651 12.92 1.70 5.21
CA THR A 651 12.07 2.59 4.40
C THR A 651 10.91 1.88 3.72
N CYS A 652 10.99 0.56 3.50
CA CYS A 652 9.93 -0.22 2.85
C CYS A 652 8.64 -0.23 3.68
N ILE A 653 7.55 0.30 3.13
CA ILE A 653 6.23 0.35 3.77
C ILE A 653 5.34 -0.86 3.43
N GLY A 654 5.79 -1.76 2.56
CA GLY A 654 5.04 -2.98 2.21
C GLY A 654 3.79 -2.76 1.33
N CYS A 655 3.73 -1.73 0.52
CA CYS A 655 2.53 -1.33 -0.23
C CYS A 655 2.14 -2.21 -1.43
N ASN A 656 2.91 -3.25 -1.77
CA ASN A 656 2.69 -4.14 -2.93
C ASN A 656 2.80 -3.48 -4.33
N ALA A 657 3.14 -2.20 -4.46
CA ALA A 657 3.30 -1.55 -5.76
C ALA A 657 4.33 -2.28 -6.65
N CYS A 658 5.43 -2.76 -6.05
CA CYS A 658 6.46 -3.54 -6.74
C CYS A 658 5.93 -4.88 -7.29
N VAL A 659 4.98 -5.52 -6.59
CA VAL A 659 4.36 -6.79 -7.00
C VAL A 659 3.52 -6.58 -8.26
N VAL A 660 2.65 -5.57 -8.25
CA VAL A 660 1.78 -5.24 -9.39
C VAL A 660 2.59 -4.77 -10.60
N ALA A 661 3.58 -3.89 -10.39
CA ALA A 661 4.45 -3.42 -11.47
C ALA A 661 5.25 -4.55 -12.11
N CYS A 662 5.75 -5.50 -11.32
CA CYS A 662 6.44 -6.68 -11.84
C CYS A 662 5.51 -7.54 -12.68
N GLN A 663 4.26 -7.72 -12.25
CA GLN A 663 3.26 -8.51 -12.97
C GLN A 663 2.92 -7.87 -14.32
N ALA A 664 2.67 -6.58 -14.34
CA ALA A 664 2.36 -5.82 -15.55
C ALA A 664 3.54 -5.80 -16.55
N GLU A 665 4.75 -5.49 -16.06
CA GLU A 665 5.95 -5.37 -16.88
C GLU A 665 6.35 -6.69 -17.53
N ASN A 666 6.29 -7.78 -16.77
CA ASN A 666 6.90 -9.05 -17.17
C ASN A 666 5.89 -10.07 -17.71
N ASN A 667 4.72 -9.64 -18.18
CA ASN A 667 3.68 -10.52 -18.71
C ASN A 667 3.34 -11.69 -17.79
N ILE A 668 3.38 -11.49 -16.47
CA ILE A 668 3.05 -12.52 -15.49
C ILE A 668 1.54 -12.78 -15.60
N PRO A 669 1.11 -14.04 -15.79
CA PRO A 669 -0.30 -14.33 -15.99
C PRO A 669 -1.13 -14.12 -14.72
N ILE A 670 -2.40 -13.78 -14.89
CA ILE A 670 -3.43 -13.83 -13.86
C ILE A 670 -3.98 -15.24 -13.84
N VAL A 671 -3.96 -15.90 -12.70
CA VAL A 671 -4.34 -17.32 -12.60
C VAL A 671 -5.76 -17.53 -12.09
N GLY A 672 -6.36 -16.54 -11.45
CA GLY A 672 -7.71 -16.58 -10.91
C GLY A 672 -7.80 -17.18 -9.51
N LYS A 673 -8.92 -16.91 -8.84
CA LYS A 673 -9.14 -17.28 -7.43
C LYS A 673 -8.94 -18.78 -7.16
N ASP A 674 -9.50 -19.67 -8.00
CA ASP A 674 -9.38 -21.13 -7.83
C ASP A 674 -7.91 -21.60 -7.81
N GLN A 675 -7.07 -21.02 -8.67
CA GLN A 675 -5.65 -21.39 -8.74
C GLN A 675 -4.84 -20.79 -7.59
N VAL A 676 -5.17 -19.58 -7.13
CA VAL A 676 -4.56 -19.01 -5.92
C VAL A 676 -4.88 -19.88 -4.70
N MET A 677 -6.14 -20.32 -4.56
CA MET A 677 -6.54 -21.25 -3.47
C MET A 677 -5.82 -22.60 -3.51
N ARG A 678 -5.17 -22.94 -4.62
CA ARG A 678 -4.33 -24.14 -4.77
C ARG A 678 -2.84 -23.87 -4.59
N GLY A 679 -2.45 -22.65 -4.14
CA GLY A 679 -1.07 -22.22 -4.01
C GLY A 679 -0.33 -22.10 -5.35
N ARG A 680 -1.04 -21.69 -6.41
CA ARG A 680 -0.50 -21.61 -7.78
C ARG A 680 -0.43 -20.18 -8.32
N GLU A 681 -0.39 -19.19 -7.44
CA GLU A 681 -0.16 -17.80 -7.82
C GLU A 681 1.18 -17.65 -8.57
N MET A 682 1.23 -16.74 -9.53
CA MET A 682 2.38 -16.59 -10.42
C MET A 682 3.24 -15.34 -10.16
N HIS A 683 3.00 -14.58 -9.12
CA HIS A 683 3.78 -13.39 -8.78
C HIS A 683 5.27 -13.74 -8.61
N TRP A 684 6.14 -13.00 -9.30
CA TRP A 684 7.59 -13.17 -9.19
C TRP A 684 8.18 -12.49 -7.96
N ILE A 685 7.48 -11.47 -7.45
CA ILE A 685 7.77 -10.82 -6.17
C ILE A 685 6.64 -11.19 -5.21
N ARG A 686 7.01 -11.68 -4.05
CA ARG A 686 6.12 -11.94 -2.92
C ARG A 686 6.44 -10.96 -1.82
N LEU A 687 5.44 -10.34 -1.22
CA LEU A 687 5.60 -9.56 0.00
C LEU A 687 5.24 -10.46 1.18
N ASP A 688 6.24 -10.89 1.93
CA ASP A 688 6.02 -11.68 3.14
C ASP A 688 5.74 -10.76 4.34
N ARG A 689 4.82 -11.19 5.21
CA ARG A 689 4.37 -10.49 6.39
C ARG A 689 4.60 -11.37 7.61
N TYR A 690 5.26 -10.82 8.64
CA TYR A 690 5.53 -11.53 9.88
C TYR A 690 4.99 -10.74 11.08
N TYR A 691 4.42 -11.44 12.04
CA TYR A 691 4.00 -10.94 13.32
C TYR A 691 4.96 -11.41 14.40
N SER A 692 5.27 -10.54 15.36
CA SER A 692 6.11 -10.84 16.51
C SER A 692 5.48 -10.30 17.78
N ASP A 693 5.35 -11.13 18.82
CA ASP A 693 4.85 -10.77 20.15
C ASP A 693 5.91 -10.92 21.24
N GLY A 694 7.16 -11.18 20.86
CA GLY A 694 8.28 -11.39 21.78
C GLY A 694 8.31 -12.78 22.43
N LYS A 695 7.37 -13.66 22.07
CA LYS A 695 7.31 -15.02 22.60
C LYS A 695 7.90 -16.00 21.60
N ALA A 696 8.83 -16.84 22.07
CA ALA A 696 9.32 -17.93 21.25
C ALA A 696 8.18 -18.92 20.96
N ASP A 697 8.04 -19.32 19.68
CA ASP A 697 7.08 -20.31 19.26
C ASP A 697 7.49 -21.71 19.70
N GLY A 698 7.40 -21.99 21.00
CA GLY A 698 7.34 -23.37 21.48
C GLY A 698 6.11 -24.12 20.97
N ARG A 699 5.14 -23.39 20.44
CA ARG A 699 3.85 -23.89 19.93
C ARG A 699 3.99 -24.75 18.70
N ALA A 700 4.81 -24.35 17.72
CA ALA A 700 5.02 -25.11 16.49
C ALA A 700 5.66 -26.49 16.75
N MET A 701 6.50 -26.62 17.77
CA MET A 701 7.14 -27.88 18.13
C MET A 701 6.19 -28.79 18.92
N ALA A 702 5.42 -28.25 19.87
CA ALA A 702 4.42 -29.03 20.59
C ALA A 702 3.34 -29.55 19.66
N ASP A 703 2.88 -28.75 18.71
CA ASP A 703 1.91 -29.09 17.67
C ASP A 703 2.47 -30.12 16.67
N LEU A 704 3.78 -30.09 16.38
CA LEU A 704 4.45 -31.08 15.50
C LEU A 704 4.49 -32.47 16.11
N PHE A 705 4.61 -32.59 17.43
CA PHE A 705 4.78 -33.85 18.15
C PHE A 705 3.53 -34.29 18.91
N GLY A 706 2.40 -33.63 18.75
CA GLY A 706 1.11 -34.07 19.30
C GLY A 706 0.90 -33.69 20.77
N GLY A 707 1.56 -32.65 21.27
CA GLY A 707 1.29 -32.09 22.58
C GLY A 707 -0.09 -31.37 22.62
N GLU A 708 -0.74 -31.39 23.80
CA GLU A 708 -1.99 -30.63 24.00
C GLU A 708 -1.76 -29.14 23.69
N PRO A 709 -2.65 -28.50 22.92
CA PRO A 709 -2.53 -27.08 22.68
C PRO A 709 -2.59 -26.34 24.01
N SER A 710 -1.53 -25.67 24.38
CA SER A 710 -1.59 -24.73 25.51
C SER A 710 -2.69 -23.71 25.21
N GLY A 711 -3.65 -23.53 26.12
CA GLY A 711 -4.88 -22.75 25.95
C GLY A 711 -4.72 -21.24 25.61
N ASN A 712 -3.61 -20.86 24.97
CA ASN A 712 -3.33 -19.54 24.45
C ASN A 712 -3.62 -19.48 22.96
N SER A 713 -4.25 -18.42 22.51
CA SER A 713 -4.55 -18.15 21.09
C SER A 713 -3.33 -18.38 20.19
N ILE A 714 -3.56 -19.03 19.04
CA ILE A 714 -2.52 -19.28 18.05
C ILE A 714 -2.06 -17.95 17.41
N LEU A 715 -2.94 -16.94 17.36
CA LEU A 715 -2.66 -15.64 16.78
C LEU A 715 -2.36 -14.58 17.87
N PRO A 716 -1.31 -13.77 17.74
CA PRO A 716 -1.02 -12.70 18.69
C PRO A 716 -2.11 -11.60 18.63
N GLU A 717 -2.47 -11.03 19.79
CA GLU A 717 -3.48 -9.96 19.83
C GLU A 717 -2.95 -8.62 19.33
N ASP A 718 -1.74 -8.25 19.73
CA ASP A 718 -1.12 -6.97 19.44
C ASP A 718 0.35 -7.11 19.03
N PRO A 719 0.61 -7.64 17.84
CA PRO A 719 1.97 -7.89 17.39
C PRO A 719 2.65 -6.62 16.86
N GLN A 720 3.98 -6.62 16.90
CA GLN A 720 4.76 -5.88 15.92
C GLN A 720 4.69 -6.60 14.57
N ILE A 721 4.67 -5.82 13.48
CA ILE A 721 4.61 -6.37 12.12
C ILE A 721 5.87 -6.00 11.36
N SER A 722 6.36 -6.93 10.54
CA SER A 722 7.47 -6.73 9.63
C SER A 722 7.12 -7.25 8.24
N LEU A 723 7.47 -6.48 7.23
CA LEU A 723 7.14 -6.73 5.82
C LEU A 723 8.43 -6.84 5.01
N GLN A 724 8.52 -7.84 4.12
CA GLN A 724 9.72 -8.10 3.32
C GLN A 724 9.35 -8.49 1.89
N PRO A 725 9.72 -7.70 0.87
CA PRO A 725 9.63 -8.13 -0.53
C PRO A 725 10.66 -9.22 -0.81
N ILE A 726 10.23 -10.34 -1.39
CA ILE A 726 11.10 -11.47 -1.74
C ILE A 726 10.91 -11.83 -3.21
N ALA A 727 12.01 -11.85 -3.96
CA ALA A 727 12.07 -12.27 -5.35
C ALA A 727 13.27 -13.20 -5.58
N CYS A 728 13.50 -13.65 -6.81
CA CYS A 728 14.72 -14.39 -7.15
C CYS A 728 15.94 -13.51 -6.83
N ALA A 729 16.79 -13.99 -5.95
CA ALA A 729 17.95 -13.26 -5.47
C ALA A 729 19.18 -13.37 -6.39
N GLN A 730 19.06 -14.01 -7.57
CA GLN A 730 20.14 -14.19 -8.55
C GLN A 730 21.40 -14.77 -7.91
N CYS A 731 21.25 -15.89 -7.19
CA CYS A 731 22.33 -16.52 -6.43
C CYS A 731 23.47 -16.96 -7.34
N GLU A 732 24.71 -16.62 -7.02
CA GLU A 732 25.89 -17.00 -7.82
C GLU A 732 26.16 -18.51 -7.79
N LEU A 733 25.97 -19.14 -6.64
CA LEU A 733 25.99 -20.59 -6.46
C LEU A 733 24.57 -21.12 -6.45
N ALA A 734 23.86 -20.98 -7.57
CA ALA A 734 22.43 -21.21 -7.64
C ALA A 734 22.02 -22.67 -7.47
N PRO A 735 21.39 -23.06 -6.37
CA PRO A 735 20.96 -24.47 -6.15
C PRO A 735 19.90 -24.92 -7.14
N CYS A 736 19.26 -23.99 -7.85
CA CYS A 736 18.28 -24.29 -8.90
C CYS A 736 18.93 -24.69 -10.23
N GLU A 737 20.20 -24.34 -10.48
CA GLU A 737 20.91 -24.70 -11.71
C GLU A 737 21.37 -26.14 -11.70
N ILE A 738 22.02 -26.57 -10.62
CA ILE A 738 22.59 -27.90 -10.49
C ILE A 738 21.56 -29.04 -10.54
N VAL A 739 20.29 -28.74 -10.26
CA VAL A 739 19.20 -29.72 -10.28
C VAL A 739 18.37 -29.71 -11.57
N CYS A 740 18.71 -28.84 -12.52
CA CYS A 740 17.97 -28.76 -13.79
C CYS A 740 18.48 -29.82 -14.75
N PRO A 741 17.64 -30.84 -15.12
CA PRO A 741 18.12 -31.95 -15.95
C PRO A 741 18.40 -31.55 -17.40
N VAL A 742 17.94 -30.40 -17.83
CA VAL A 742 18.06 -29.89 -19.21
C VAL A 742 18.87 -28.59 -19.30
N ASN A 743 19.46 -28.15 -18.18
CA ASN A 743 20.21 -26.89 -18.12
C ASN A 743 19.43 -25.69 -18.66
N ALA A 744 18.14 -25.60 -18.31
CA ALA A 744 17.25 -24.51 -18.70
C ALA A 744 17.39 -23.26 -17.82
N THR A 745 18.11 -23.37 -16.70
CA THR A 745 18.42 -22.24 -15.82
C THR A 745 19.94 -22.18 -15.68
N VAL A 746 20.52 -21.05 -16.09
CA VAL A 746 21.96 -20.84 -16.19
C VAL A 746 22.31 -19.38 -15.89
N HIS A 747 23.57 -19.13 -15.49
CA HIS A 747 24.06 -17.76 -15.39
C HIS A 747 24.54 -17.22 -16.73
N ASP A 748 24.40 -15.93 -16.91
CA ASP A 748 25.12 -15.17 -17.93
C ASP A 748 26.42 -14.56 -17.35
N ASP A 749 27.20 -13.91 -18.20
CA ASP A 749 28.48 -13.30 -17.82
C ASP A 749 28.32 -12.11 -16.87
N GLU A 750 27.12 -11.53 -16.80
CA GLU A 750 26.79 -10.39 -15.94
C GLU A 750 26.17 -10.83 -14.58
N GLY A 751 26.15 -12.14 -14.33
CA GLY A 751 25.72 -12.75 -13.08
C GLY A 751 24.21 -12.87 -12.92
N LEU A 752 23.45 -12.79 -13.99
CA LEU A 752 22.01 -13.04 -13.98
C LEU A 752 21.73 -14.54 -14.14
N ASN A 753 20.94 -15.09 -13.22
CA ASN A 753 20.38 -16.42 -13.39
C ASN A 753 19.25 -16.36 -14.41
N THR A 754 19.49 -16.79 -15.63
CA THR A 754 18.56 -16.70 -16.75
C THR A 754 17.71 -17.96 -16.89
N MET A 755 16.63 -17.88 -17.66
CA MET A 755 15.75 -19.01 -17.99
C MET A 755 15.62 -19.18 -19.51
N ALA A 756 16.04 -20.33 -20.01
CA ALA A 756 15.71 -20.76 -21.37
C ALA A 756 14.33 -21.44 -21.36
N TYR A 757 13.25 -20.67 -21.53
CA TYR A 757 11.89 -21.16 -21.40
C TYR A 757 11.57 -22.35 -22.32
N ASN A 758 12.02 -22.30 -23.57
CA ASN A 758 11.79 -23.37 -24.55
C ASN A 758 12.55 -24.66 -24.23
N ARG A 759 13.57 -24.61 -23.38
CA ARG A 759 14.33 -25.79 -22.94
C ARG A 759 13.75 -26.41 -21.67
N CYS A 760 12.97 -25.65 -20.91
CA CYS A 760 12.37 -26.12 -19.66
C CYS A 760 11.33 -27.20 -19.91
N ILE A 761 11.51 -28.36 -19.26
CA ILE A 761 10.58 -29.50 -19.31
C ILE A 761 9.67 -29.62 -18.10
N GLY A 762 9.74 -28.66 -17.17
CA GLY A 762 8.80 -28.55 -16.05
C GLY A 762 8.94 -29.60 -14.94
N THR A 763 10.12 -30.13 -14.67
CA THR A 763 10.36 -31.07 -13.55
C THR A 763 10.11 -30.43 -12.18
N ARG A 764 10.17 -29.09 -12.07
CA ARG A 764 9.96 -28.29 -10.86
C ARG A 764 10.96 -28.53 -9.75
N TYR A 765 11.99 -29.35 -9.95
CA TYR A 765 12.99 -29.58 -8.92
C TYR A 765 13.69 -28.27 -8.50
N CYS A 766 13.92 -27.37 -9.45
CA CYS A 766 14.47 -26.03 -9.18
C CYS A 766 13.60 -25.18 -8.23
N ALA A 767 12.28 -25.38 -8.24
CA ALA A 767 11.37 -24.72 -7.30
C ALA A 767 11.51 -25.32 -5.88
N ASN A 768 11.60 -26.66 -5.77
CA ASN A 768 11.79 -27.34 -4.50
C ASN A 768 13.13 -26.99 -3.86
N ASN A 769 14.19 -26.89 -4.68
CA ASN A 769 15.55 -26.62 -4.24
C ASN A 769 15.83 -25.13 -4.00
N CYS A 770 14.94 -24.21 -4.41
CA CYS A 770 15.10 -22.80 -4.15
C CYS A 770 14.81 -22.52 -2.66
N PRO A 771 15.77 -22.00 -1.86
CA PRO A 771 15.53 -21.70 -0.45
C PRO A 771 14.55 -20.52 -0.26
N TYR A 772 14.48 -19.61 -1.22
CA TYR A 772 13.57 -18.45 -1.18
C TYR A 772 12.16 -18.77 -1.68
N LYS A 773 11.93 -19.96 -2.26
CA LYS A 773 10.62 -20.40 -2.79
C LYS A 773 9.98 -19.40 -3.77
N VAL A 774 10.79 -18.85 -4.67
CA VAL A 774 10.40 -17.76 -5.60
C VAL A 774 10.30 -18.19 -7.07
N ARG A 775 10.33 -19.48 -7.33
CA ARG A 775 10.18 -20.01 -8.69
C ARG A 775 8.74 -20.48 -8.88
N ARG A 776 8.09 -20.00 -9.94
CA ARG A 776 6.68 -20.24 -10.21
C ARG A 776 6.51 -21.16 -11.42
N PHE A 777 5.56 -22.08 -11.36
CA PHE A 777 5.29 -23.05 -12.41
C PHE A 777 4.00 -22.75 -13.14
N ASN A 778 4.06 -22.72 -14.48
CA ASN A 778 2.90 -22.54 -15.35
C ASN A 778 2.16 -23.88 -15.49
N PHE A 779 1.21 -24.18 -14.63
CA PHE A 779 0.43 -25.42 -14.64
C PHE A 779 -0.48 -25.51 -15.87
N PHE A 780 -1.02 -24.37 -16.31
CA PHE A 780 -1.97 -24.26 -17.41
C PHE A 780 -1.59 -23.09 -18.31
N ASP A 781 -2.23 -23.01 -19.47
CA ASP A 781 -2.01 -21.89 -20.39
C ASP A 781 -2.85 -20.69 -19.96
N TYR A 782 -2.47 -20.09 -18.80
CA TYR A 782 -3.22 -19.03 -18.16
C TYR A 782 -3.44 -17.82 -19.06
N ASN A 783 -2.49 -17.50 -19.94
CA ASN A 783 -2.58 -16.36 -20.85
C ASN A 783 -3.63 -16.51 -21.95
N LEU A 784 -4.17 -17.71 -22.18
CA LEU A 784 -5.27 -17.98 -23.11
C LEU A 784 -6.63 -18.08 -22.43
N ARG A 785 -6.70 -17.94 -21.12
CA ARG A 785 -7.92 -18.03 -20.33
C ARG A 785 -8.79 -16.77 -20.50
N PRO A 786 -10.11 -16.89 -20.71
CA PRO A 786 -11.01 -15.75 -20.74
C PRO A 786 -11.04 -14.99 -19.42
N LEU A 787 -11.20 -13.67 -19.48
CA LEU A 787 -11.20 -12.81 -18.30
C LEU A 787 -12.39 -13.09 -17.37
N ASP A 788 -13.57 -13.37 -17.94
CA ASP A 788 -14.81 -13.66 -17.22
C ASP A 788 -14.80 -14.99 -16.45
N SER A 789 -13.81 -15.83 -16.65
CA SER A 789 -13.64 -17.06 -15.91
C SER A 789 -12.57 -16.98 -14.80
N LEU A 790 -12.00 -15.80 -14.53
CA LEU A 790 -10.90 -15.64 -13.57
C LEU A 790 -11.35 -15.79 -12.11
N TYR A 791 -12.55 -15.36 -11.74
CA TYR A 791 -12.99 -15.47 -10.36
C TYR A 791 -13.21 -16.95 -9.96
N LEU A 792 -14.20 -17.61 -10.51
CA LEU A 792 -14.50 -19.02 -10.21
C LEU A 792 -14.77 -19.85 -11.46
N GLY A 793 -14.38 -19.36 -12.62
CA GLY A 793 -14.68 -20.02 -13.88
C GLY A 793 -13.75 -21.18 -14.23
N GLN A 794 -14.08 -21.89 -15.30
CA GLN A 794 -13.34 -23.04 -15.81
C GLN A 794 -11.97 -22.65 -16.36
N LEU A 795 -10.99 -23.54 -16.21
CA LEU A 795 -9.63 -23.37 -16.71
C LEU A 795 -9.47 -23.57 -18.22
N ALA A 796 -10.44 -24.18 -18.89
CA ALA A 796 -10.33 -24.50 -20.31
C ALA A 796 -10.04 -23.23 -21.14
N PRO A 797 -8.96 -23.20 -21.93
CA PRO A 797 -8.66 -22.05 -22.76
C PRO A 797 -9.72 -21.92 -23.87
N LYS A 798 -10.24 -20.72 -24.05
CA LYS A 798 -11.19 -20.39 -25.12
C LYS A 798 -10.63 -19.36 -26.11
N GLY A 799 -9.34 -19.03 -25.98
CA GLY A 799 -8.72 -17.93 -26.69
C GLY A 799 -8.95 -16.59 -25.98
N MET A 800 -8.07 -15.65 -26.24
CA MET A 800 -8.12 -14.31 -25.67
C MET A 800 -8.55 -13.33 -26.76
N PRO A 801 -9.53 -12.45 -26.52
CA PRO A 801 -9.88 -11.38 -27.45
C PRO A 801 -8.65 -10.55 -27.87
N GLU A 802 -8.58 -10.12 -29.12
CA GLU A 802 -7.45 -9.35 -29.66
C GLU A 802 -7.15 -8.11 -28.79
N LEU A 803 -8.18 -7.41 -28.33
CA LEU A 803 -8.04 -6.23 -27.50
C LEU A 803 -7.32 -6.53 -26.17
N VAL A 804 -7.59 -7.70 -25.58
CA VAL A 804 -6.96 -8.11 -24.31
C VAL A 804 -5.49 -8.50 -24.51
N LYS A 805 -5.12 -8.94 -25.72
CA LYS A 805 -3.72 -9.21 -26.07
C LYS A 805 -2.85 -7.94 -26.02
N MET A 806 -3.44 -6.77 -26.28
CA MET A 806 -2.74 -5.49 -26.25
C MET A 806 -2.18 -5.13 -24.86
N VAL A 807 -2.63 -5.78 -23.79
CA VAL A 807 -2.08 -5.59 -22.43
C VAL A 807 -0.68 -6.18 -22.28
N LYS A 808 -0.25 -7.04 -23.20
CA LYS A 808 1.05 -7.69 -23.14
C LYS A 808 2.18 -6.75 -23.54
N ASN A 809 3.26 -6.75 -22.74
CA ASN A 809 4.49 -6.07 -23.07
C ASN A 809 5.20 -6.80 -24.22
N PRO A 810 5.40 -6.17 -25.39
CA PRO A 810 6.00 -6.83 -26.55
C PRO A 810 7.49 -7.16 -26.34
N GLU A 811 8.18 -6.49 -25.40
CA GLU A 811 9.58 -6.72 -25.09
C GLU A 811 9.81 -7.97 -24.21
N VAL A 812 8.76 -8.60 -23.73
CA VAL A 812 8.83 -9.72 -22.77
C VAL A 812 8.12 -10.94 -23.33
N THR A 813 8.79 -12.08 -23.34
CA THR A 813 8.22 -13.37 -23.76
C THR A 813 6.96 -13.71 -22.94
N VAL A 814 5.86 -14.03 -23.60
CA VAL A 814 4.69 -14.66 -23.01
C VAL A 814 4.97 -16.16 -22.86
N ARG A 815 5.04 -16.64 -21.60
CA ARG A 815 5.42 -18.04 -21.35
C ARG A 815 4.23 -18.96 -21.51
N MET A 816 4.54 -20.16 -21.94
CA MET A 816 3.60 -21.24 -22.21
C MET A 816 3.39 -22.14 -20.98
N ARG A 817 2.45 -23.06 -21.08
CA ARG A 817 2.24 -24.13 -20.08
C ARG A 817 3.49 -25.00 -19.92
N GLY A 818 3.77 -25.44 -18.71
CA GLY A 818 4.81 -26.44 -18.40
C GLY A 818 6.21 -25.87 -18.16
N VAL A 819 6.36 -24.54 -18.08
CA VAL A 819 7.66 -23.91 -17.83
C VAL A 819 7.70 -23.24 -16.47
N MET A 820 8.93 -23.04 -15.96
CA MET A 820 9.18 -22.28 -14.73
C MET A 820 9.39 -20.81 -15.05
N GLU A 821 8.89 -19.94 -14.17
CA GLU A 821 9.08 -18.50 -14.23
C GLU A 821 9.71 -17.98 -12.94
N LYS A 822 10.46 -16.89 -13.02
CA LYS A 822 11.06 -16.20 -11.88
C LYS A 822 11.47 -14.79 -12.27
N CYS A 823 11.82 -13.96 -11.27
CA CYS A 823 12.40 -12.65 -11.50
C CYS A 823 13.69 -12.73 -12.33
N THR A 824 13.80 -11.85 -13.33
CA THR A 824 14.92 -11.71 -14.26
C THR A 824 15.68 -10.39 -14.07
N TYR A 825 15.40 -9.60 -13.01
CA TYR A 825 15.81 -8.20 -12.87
C TYR A 825 15.36 -7.32 -14.05
N CYS A 826 14.24 -7.66 -14.68
CA CYS A 826 13.75 -6.98 -15.90
C CYS A 826 14.81 -6.96 -17.00
N VAL A 827 15.32 -8.13 -17.40
CA VAL A 827 16.38 -8.30 -18.39
C VAL A 827 16.14 -7.49 -19.67
N GLN A 828 14.88 -7.36 -20.11
CA GLN A 828 14.49 -6.53 -21.25
C GLN A 828 14.88 -5.06 -21.05
N ARG A 829 14.71 -4.50 -19.84
CA ARG A 829 15.11 -3.12 -19.52
C ARG A 829 16.63 -2.98 -19.46
N ILE A 830 17.33 -3.99 -18.95
CA ILE A 830 18.80 -4.05 -18.97
C ILE A 830 19.30 -4.00 -20.41
N GLN A 831 18.80 -4.88 -21.27
CA GLN A 831 19.23 -4.94 -22.66
C GLN A 831 18.90 -3.67 -23.43
N ASN A 832 17.69 -3.12 -23.25
CA ASN A 832 17.28 -1.87 -23.88
C ASN A 832 18.21 -0.70 -23.43
N GLY A 833 18.47 -0.57 -22.14
CA GLY A 833 19.38 0.47 -21.62
C GLY A 833 20.80 0.32 -22.18
N LYS A 834 21.34 -0.90 -22.27
CA LYS A 834 22.65 -1.18 -22.89
C LYS A 834 22.67 -0.81 -24.37
N ILE A 835 21.62 -1.16 -25.13
CA ILE A 835 21.51 -0.82 -26.56
C ILE A 835 21.46 0.69 -26.74
N GLN A 836 20.58 1.38 -26.01
CA GLN A 836 20.44 2.83 -26.10
C GLN A 836 21.73 3.55 -25.73
N HIS A 837 22.44 3.11 -24.68
CA HIS A 837 23.72 3.66 -24.29
C HIS A 837 24.77 3.51 -25.39
N LYS A 838 24.90 2.30 -25.97
CA LYS A 838 25.85 2.02 -27.07
C LYS A 838 25.56 2.90 -28.29
N VAL A 839 24.29 3.07 -28.66
CA VAL A 839 23.89 3.94 -29.78
C VAL A 839 24.27 5.38 -29.48
N LYS A 840 23.95 5.89 -28.29
CA LYS A 840 24.25 7.25 -27.87
C LYS A 840 25.75 7.54 -27.83
N THR A 841 26.55 6.64 -27.30
CA THR A 841 28.01 6.81 -27.20
C THR A 841 28.69 6.68 -28.56
N ALA A 842 28.22 5.80 -29.42
CA ALA A 842 28.71 5.71 -30.81
C ALA A 842 28.43 6.98 -31.60
N GLN A 843 27.23 7.55 -31.47
CA GLN A 843 26.87 8.84 -32.09
C GLN A 843 27.70 10.01 -31.55
N ALA A 844 28.12 9.92 -30.28
CA ALA A 844 29.01 10.90 -29.64
C ALA A 844 30.50 10.65 -29.92
N GLY A 845 30.85 9.71 -30.81
CA GLY A 845 32.25 9.40 -31.18
C GLY A 845 33.01 8.60 -30.12
N ARG A 846 32.31 7.95 -29.19
CA ARG A 846 32.91 7.14 -28.10
C ARG A 846 32.40 5.68 -28.13
N PRO A 847 32.63 4.91 -29.21
CA PRO A 847 32.06 3.57 -29.35
C PRO A 847 32.61 2.54 -28.34
N SER A 848 33.75 2.81 -27.71
CA SER A 848 34.33 1.95 -26.67
C SER A 848 33.71 2.16 -25.27
N ASP A 849 32.88 3.21 -25.10
CA ASP A 849 32.19 3.50 -23.84
C ASP A 849 30.93 2.63 -23.76
N VAL A 850 31.08 1.44 -23.22
CA VAL A 850 30.02 0.43 -23.13
C VAL A 850 29.41 0.30 -21.74
N VAL A 851 29.99 0.95 -20.73
CA VAL A 851 29.52 0.93 -19.34
C VAL A 851 28.34 1.88 -19.18
N VAL A 852 27.18 1.31 -18.86
CA VAL A 852 25.96 2.11 -18.65
C VAL A 852 26.07 2.86 -17.32
N PRO A 853 25.90 4.19 -17.31
CA PRO A 853 25.91 4.95 -16.07
C PRO A 853 24.85 4.49 -15.08
N ASP A 854 25.14 4.61 -13.78
CA ASP A 854 24.19 4.28 -12.73
C ASP A 854 22.90 5.10 -12.85
N GLY A 855 21.75 4.52 -12.44
CA GLY A 855 20.42 5.15 -12.50
C GLY A 855 19.76 5.18 -13.89
N VAL A 856 20.48 4.86 -14.99
CA VAL A 856 19.90 4.79 -16.35
C VAL A 856 18.96 3.60 -16.49
N ILE A 857 19.34 2.46 -15.94
CA ILE A 857 18.54 1.24 -15.95
C ILE A 857 17.83 1.13 -14.60
N LYS A 858 16.50 1.11 -14.64
CA LYS A 858 15.65 0.89 -13.46
C LYS A 858 14.74 -0.30 -13.68
N THR A 859 14.75 -1.24 -12.74
CA THR A 859 13.77 -2.33 -12.74
C THR A 859 12.36 -1.79 -12.52
N ALA A 860 11.32 -2.49 -12.95
CA ALA A 860 9.94 -2.05 -12.77
C ALA A 860 9.58 -1.85 -11.28
N CYS A 861 10.05 -2.74 -10.40
CA CYS A 861 9.84 -2.65 -8.96
C CYS A 861 10.56 -1.44 -8.33
N GLN A 862 11.77 -1.10 -8.80
CA GLN A 862 12.48 0.10 -8.36
C GLN A 862 11.75 1.37 -8.81
N GLN A 863 11.35 1.44 -10.08
CA GLN A 863 10.72 2.62 -10.66
C GLN A 863 9.41 3.00 -9.96
N VAL A 864 8.61 2.01 -9.57
CA VAL A 864 7.30 2.23 -8.96
C VAL A 864 7.36 2.49 -7.45
N CYS A 865 8.50 2.21 -6.80
CA CYS A 865 8.61 2.28 -5.35
C CYS A 865 8.46 3.72 -4.83
N PRO A 866 7.37 4.07 -4.13
CA PRO A 866 7.12 5.46 -3.71
C PRO A 866 8.12 5.95 -2.66
N VAL A 867 8.75 5.05 -1.93
CA VAL A 867 9.70 5.34 -0.84
C VAL A 867 11.16 5.08 -1.25
N GLU A 868 11.41 4.70 -2.50
CA GLU A 868 12.74 4.46 -3.04
C GLU A 868 13.57 3.47 -2.20
N SER A 869 12.92 2.42 -1.68
CA SER A 869 13.58 1.40 -0.86
C SER A 869 14.33 0.35 -1.69
N ILE A 870 14.05 0.23 -2.98
CA ILE A 870 14.68 -0.73 -3.89
C ILE A 870 15.72 -0.01 -4.73
N VAL A 871 16.96 -0.49 -4.66
CA VAL A 871 18.07 0.03 -5.45
C VAL A 871 18.65 -1.10 -6.30
N PHE A 872 18.84 -0.84 -7.59
CA PHE A 872 19.38 -1.78 -8.56
C PHE A 872 20.48 -1.10 -9.38
N GLY A 873 21.58 -1.82 -9.66
CA GLY A 873 22.67 -1.26 -10.46
C GLY A 873 23.84 -2.23 -10.66
N ASN A 874 24.93 -1.70 -11.20
CA ASN A 874 26.16 -2.42 -11.40
C ASN A 874 27.00 -2.45 -10.11
N ILE A 875 27.19 -3.62 -9.53
CA ILE A 875 27.97 -3.80 -8.30
C ILE A 875 29.49 -3.70 -8.49
N LEU A 876 29.99 -3.67 -9.73
CA LEU A 876 31.40 -3.37 -10.02
C LEU A 876 31.71 -1.89 -9.89
N ASP A 877 30.72 -1.02 -10.04
CA ASP A 877 30.90 0.41 -9.82
C ASP A 877 30.78 0.72 -8.31
N PRO A 878 31.86 1.07 -7.63
CA PRO A 878 31.82 1.36 -6.19
C PRO A 878 31.02 2.62 -5.84
N LYS A 879 30.71 3.46 -6.85
CA LYS A 879 29.92 4.68 -6.69
C LYS A 879 28.46 4.48 -6.99
N SER A 880 28.08 3.33 -7.55
CA SER A 880 26.65 3.03 -7.80
C SER A 880 25.86 3.01 -6.50
N GLU A 881 24.60 3.43 -6.57
CA GLU A 881 23.71 3.43 -5.40
C GLU A 881 23.63 2.04 -4.76
N VAL A 882 23.60 0.98 -5.56
CA VAL A 882 23.52 -0.40 -5.05
C VAL A 882 24.80 -0.81 -4.31
N SER A 883 25.98 -0.41 -4.80
CA SER A 883 27.25 -0.71 -4.12
C SER A 883 27.37 0.07 -2.81
N VAL A 884 26.96 1.34 -2.81
CA VAL A 884 26.89 2.16 -1.59
C VAL A 884 25.93 1.55 -0.57
N ALA A 885 24.75 1.08 -1.00
CA ALA A 885 23.79 0.42 -0.11
C ALA A 885 24.36 -0.87 0.49
N LYS A 886 24.99 -1.71 -0.33
CA LYS A 886 25.61 -2.98 0.09
C LYS A 886 26.86 -2.81 0.97
N ALA A 887 27.47 -1.62 0.97
CA ALA A 887 28.62 -1.32 1.83
C ALA A 887 28.23 -0.89 3.25
N ARG A 888 26.93 -0.68 3.54
CA ARG A 888 26.46 -0.30 4.86
C ARG A 888 26.59 -1.46 5.85
N GLU A 889 26.80 -1.14 7.13
CA GLU A 889 26.86 -2.12 8.20
C GLU A 889 25.53 -2.91 8.34
N GLN A 890 24.41 -2.30 7.98
CA GLN A 890 23.07 -2.90 8.01
C GLN A 890 22.80 -3.92 6.90
N ASP A 891 23.70 -4.09 5.92
CA ASP A 891 23.48 -5.00 4.81
C ASP A 891 23.62 -6.46 5.24
N TYR A 892 22.64 -7.27 4.87
CA TYR A 892 22.68 -8.71 5.09
C TYR A 892 22.04 -9.49 3.95
N ALA A 893 22.49 -10.72 3.76
CA ALA A 893 21.90 -11.68 2.84
C ALA A 893 20.86 -12.54 3.56
N LEU A 894 19.67 -12.65 3.00
CA LEU A 894 18.67 -13.60 3.49
C LEU A 894 19.19 -15.04 3.36
N LEU A 895 19.17 -15.82 4.46
CA LEU A 895 19.71 -17.18 4.53
C LEU A 895 21.20 -17.26 4.12
N GLY A 896 21.99 -16.27 4.53
CA GLY A 896 23.41 -16.14 4.15
C GLY A 896 24.26 -17.37 4.46
N TYR A 897 23.93 -18.11 5.56
CA TYR A 897 24.62 -19.32 5.98
C TYR A 897 24.59 -20.46 4.94
N LEU A 898 23.66 -20.44 3.99
CA LEU A 898 23.64 -21.41 2.89
C LEU A 898 24.77 -21.20 1.88
N ASN A 899 25.49 -20.08 1.96
CA ASN A 899 26.60 -19.73 1.08
C ASN A 899 26.27 -19.83 -0.42
N ILE A 900 25.02 -19.50 -0.80
CA ILE A 900 24.58 -19.52 -2.20
C ILE A 900 24.82 -18.18 -2.90
N ARG A 901 25.35 -17.19 -2.21
CA ARG A 901 25.77 -15.86 -2.66
C ARG A 901 24.65 -15.11 -3.43
N PRO A 902 23.58 -14.67 -2.73
CA PRO A 902 22.51 -13.91 -3.36
C PRO A 902 23.02 -12.51 -3.77
N ARG A 903 22.65 -12.05 -4.95
CA ARG A 903 22.93 -10.69 -5.44
C ARG A 903 21.86 -9.67 -5.01
N THR A 904 20.70 -10.13 -4.51
CA THR A 904 19.76 -9.30 -3.74
C THR A 904 20.08 -9.41 -2.26
N THR A 905 20.32 -8.28 -1.61
CA THR A 905 20.51 -8.16 -0.16
C THR A 905 19.52 -7.19 0.45
N TYR A 906 19.49 -7.14 1.78
CA TYR A 906 18.57 -6.31 2.52
C TYR A 906 19.32 -5.44 3.51
N LEU A 907 18.84 -4.21 3.72
CA LEU A 907 19.25 -3.39 4.85
C LEU A 907 18.30 -3.67 6.01
N GLY A 908 18.85 -3.92 7.19
CA GLY A 908 18.10 -4.24 8.39
C GLY A 908 17.15 -3.13 8.81
N LYS A 909 16.04 -3.54 9.44
CA LYS A 909 14.99 -2.61 9.90
C LYS A 909 15.37 -2.00 11.25
N LEU A 910 15.08 -0.72 11.41
CA LEU A 910 15.24 0.00 12.66
C LEU A 910 13.90 0.46 13.20
N ARG A 911 13.78 0.44 14.53
CA ARG A 911 12.68 1.03 15.28
C ARG A 911 13.24 2.10 16.21
N ASN A 912 12.49 3.18 16.43
CA ASN A 912 12.92 4.29 17.29
C ASN A 912 11.98 4.47 18.48
N PRO A 913 11.82 3.47 19.37
CA PRO A 913 10.90 3.58 20.49
C PRO A 913 11.38 4.58 21.53
N ASN A 914 10.44 5.21 22.23
CA ASN A 914 10.69 6.05 23.39
C ASN A 914 10.81 5.14 24.64
N SER A 915 11.98 5.16 25.30
CA SER A 915 12.25 4.30 26.45
C SER A 915 11.37 4.58 27.68
N LYS A 916 10.65 5.68 27.70
CA LYS A 916 9.73 6.04 28.78
C LYS A 916 8.30 5.55 28.56
N MET A 917 7.98 5.08 27.37
CA MET A 917 6.64 4.60 27.07
C MET A 917 6.31 3.28 27.79
N PRO A 918 5.06 3.08 28.23
CA PRO A 918 4.66 1.87 28.95
C PRO A 918 4.66 0.58 28.11
N ASP A 919 4.75 0.71 26.79
CA ASP A 919 4.88 -0.37 25.81
C ASP A 919 6.31 -0.50 25.26
N TYR A 920 7.29 0.17 25.90
CA TYR A 920 8.68 0.09 25.45
C TYR A 920 9.27 -1.31 25.59
N ALA A 921 9.93 -1.74 24.53
CA ALA A 921 10.77 -2.93 24.51
C ALA A 921 12.21 -2.53 24.17
N ALA A 922 13.18 -2.96 24.99
CA ALA A 922 14.61 -2.64 24.77
C ALA A 922 15.13 -3.18 23.45
N LEU A 923 14.56 -4.30 22.97
CA LEU A 923 14.81 -4.89 21.66
C LEU A 923 13.49 -5.02 20.89
N PRO A 924 13.49 -5.02 19.55
CA PRO A 924 12.31 -5.37 18.77
C PRO A 924 11.77 -6.74 19.18
N LEU A 925 10.45 -6.91 19.15
CA LEU A 925 9.81 -8.15 19.60
C LEU A 925 10.28 -9.36 18.79
N SER A 926 10.59 -9.19 17.49
CA SER A 926 11.18 -10.23 16.64
C SER A 926 12.52 -10.72 17.18
N ARG A 927 13.35 -9.81 17.69
CA ARG A 927 14.66 -10.17 18.27
C ARG A 927 14.53 -10.82 19.65
N ILE A 928 13.55 -10.40 20.43
CA ILE A 928 13.22 -11.07 21.70
C ILE A 928 12.77 -12.52 21.43
N GLU A 929 11.91 -12.72 20.43
CA GLU A 929 11.47 -14.04 19.98
C GLU A 929 12.66 -14.93 19.56
N TYR A 930 13.59 -14.39 18.76
CA TYR A 930 14.81 -15.05 18.35
C TYR A 930 15.67 -15.47 19.54
N ASN A 931 15.94 -14.56 20.47
CA ASN A 931 16.76 -14.82 21.65
C ASN A 931 16.10 -15.89 22.56
N ASN A 932 14.80 -15.80 22.79
CA ASN A 932 14.04 -16.76 23.60
C ASN A 932 14.12 -18.18 23.03
N LYS A 933 14.07 -18.34 21.70
CA LYS A 933 14.20 -19.64 21.04
C LYS A 933 15.60 -20.23 21.20
N ASN A 934 16.62 -19.42 21.02
CA ASN A 934 18.02 -19.89 21.09
C ASN A 934 18.45 -20.26 22.52
N HIS A 935 17.87 -19.63 23.55
CA HIS A 935 18.14 -20.00 24.96
C HIS A 935 17.29 -21.15 25.47
N SER A 936 16.16 -21.46 24.86
CA SER A 936 15.33 -22.62 25.27
C SER A 936 15.85 -23.96 24.76
N GLY A 937 16.87 -23.99 23.90
CA GLY A 937 17.54 -25.21 23.43
C GLY A 937 18.61 -25.79 24.39
N ASP A 938 18.96 -25.09 25.45
CA ASP A 938 20.01 -25.48 26.41
C ASP A 938 19.41 -26.02 27.72
N HIS A 939 18.55 -27.04 27.61
CA HIS A 939 18.11 -27.84 28.77
C HIS A 939 18.97 -29.07 28.98
N GLY A 940 20.11 -28.88 29.64
CA GLY A 940 20.98 -29.97 30.03
C GLY A 940 22.23 -29.57 30.83
N SER A 941 22.12 -28.67 31.80
CA SER A 941 22.97 -28.64 33.00
C SER A 941 22.60 -27.51 33.93
N SER A 942 22.05 -27.88 35.07
CA SER A 942 21.86 -27.03 36.24
C SER A 942 23.21 -26.57 36.77
N HIS A 943 23.52 -25.29 36.75
CA HIS A 943 24.22 -24.58 37.83
C HIS A 943 24.02 -23.08 37.58
N GLY A 944 23.41 -22.46 38.59
CA GLY A 944 23.18 -21.02 38.61
C GLY A 944 24.48 -20.24 38.84
N GLU A 945 24.74 -19.30 37.94
CA GLU A 945 25.57 -18.18 38.27
C GLU A 945 24.97 -16.91 37.61
N LYS A 946 24.86 -15.89 38.43
CA LYS A 946 24.41 -14.54 37.98
C LYS A 946 25.45 -13.92 37.05
N PRO A 947 25.10 -13.16 36.04
CA PRO A 947 26.09 -12.50 35.21
C PRO A 947 26.76 -11.35 35.97
N GLU A 948 28.06 -11.48 36.18
CA GLU A 948 28.93 -10.39 36.63
C GLU A 948 29.24 -9.44 35.49
N LYS A 949 29.28 -8.15 35.79
CA LYS A 949 29.68 -7.08 34.90
C LYS A 949 31.13 -7.26 34.45
N PRO A 950 31.48 -7.01 33.18
CA PRO A 950 32.86 -7.14 32.73
C PRO A 950 33.75 -6.02 33.34
N ALA A 951 34.80 -6.45 34.05
CA ALA A 951 35.84 -5.61 34.60
C ALA A 951 36.86 -5.21 33.50
N LYS A 952 37.24 -3.95 33.50
CA LYS A 952 38.30 -3.38 32.66
C LYS A 952 39.63 -4.12 32.88
N LYS A 953 40.26 -4.64 31.84
CA LYS A 953 41.64 -5.15 31.89
C LYS A 953 42.60 -4.06 31.54
N SER A 954 43.50 -3.78 32.50
CA SER A 954 44.75 -3.05 32.30
C SER A 954 45.81 -4.03 31.83
N GLY A 955 46.73 -3.57 30.99
CA GLY A 955 47.74 -4.37 30.31
C GLY A 955 48.89 -4.91 31.17
N GLY A 956 49.61 -5.87 30.65
CA GLY A 956 50.90 -6.39 31.19
C GLY A 956 51.49 -7.48 30.26
N HIS A 957 52.58 -7.15 29.65
CA HIS A 957 53.44 -8.07 28.87
C HIS A 957 53.94 -9.27 29.69
N SER A 958 54.08 -10.45 29.11
CA SER A 958 55.34 -11.18 29.10
C SER A 958 55.31 -12.47 28.27
N SER A 959 56.34 -12.64 27.48
CA SER A 959 56.82 -13.76 26.68
C SER A 959 57.02 -15.07 27.44
N VAL A 960 56.87 -16.21 26.77
CA VAL A 960 57.82 -17.33 26.64
C VAL A 960 57.20 -18.53 25.92
N LEU A 961 57.74 -18.93 24.80
CA LEU A 961 57.76 -20.30 24.23
C LEU A 961 58.97 -21.04 24.85
N PRO A 962 59.16 -22.37 24.81
CA PRO A 962 58.78 -23.33 23.77
C PRO A 962 58.52 -24.77 24.30
N GLY A 963 58.25 -25.70 23.36
CA GLY A 963 58.47 -27.14 23.62
C GLY A 963 57.69 -28.13 22.76
N ASN A 964 58.33 -28.56 21.72
CA ASN A 964 58.04 -29.75 20.89
C ASN A 964 57.91 -31.05 21.70
N ARG A 965 57.01 -31.97 21.30
CA ARG A 965 57.27 -33.43 21.11
C ARG A 965 55.99 -34.12 20.55
N SER A 966 56.10 -34.58 19.40
CA SER A 966 55.98 -35.85 18.66
C SER A 966 55.31 -37.06 19.37
N GLY A 967 54.49 -37.78 18.58
CA GLY A 967 54.12 -39.21 18.70
C GLY A 967 52.64 -39.38 18.76
N GLY A 968 52.01 -40.07 17.93
CA GLY A 968 52.14 -41.29 17.22
C GLY A 968 50.72 -41.89 17.16
N LEU A 969 50.29 -42.24 16.00
CA LEU A 969 49.41 -43.29 15.50
C LEU A 969 48.52 -44.06 16.51
N SER A 970 47.24 -43.99 16.32
CA SER A 970 46.38 -45.11 15.82
C SER A 970 44.95 -44.61 15.51
#